data_38574bd130b5dc618636fccc2a48070b
#
_entry.id   38574bd130b5dc618636fccc2a48070b
#
_cell.length_a   1.000
_cell.length_b   1.000
_cell.length_c   1.000
_cell.angle_alpha   90.00
_cell.angle_beta   90.00
_cell.angle_gamma   90.00
#
_symmetry.space_group_name_H-M   'P 1'
#
loop_
_entity.id
_entity.type
_entity.pdbx_description
1 polymer ?
#
loop_
_entity_poly.entity_id
_entity_poly.type
_entity_poly.pdbx_seq_one_letter_code
_entity_poly.pdbx_strand_id
1 'polypeptide(L)'
;GVKVEKSGNKLNYNDDLQDLQDVYDDSELPDLLGGGYLKGKKYEESLTLTTGSGVVKYASPGKVDKIEFDAGNYLYFPTSTGVYTYALTMESTLNEEAADLEGKSFDLQGRTYTISDITYSSTTGGYTDMTLMAGSTTTNLNQDVPLTVGEKTVTLVSVNEGGTTCLVSVDGVTKQVDVGDNEAVNGLSIGVLNAFYADTVKTCEVTLGADKLVLNNGGKIERNGEDIDGTAVTLTGNNTASTFDSISIVYSADKDDWENFGNTYTQYYAEGDSWVDPVFGNFQFLFGGMSSKTEVLNLERSGDEATLTFKNTKGDEVVVDYYMSAAARATPTDKSTTYGTDGTTITPGDTTSGPILFQAGTTAVIQNVSNVSTTTFPDVKLWYVLNGGELHLLEFDEFDEDNNKLTFEDLTSGSSVKTSALSAVAGALESVTLGSLGSIQLGYNSASTELLFNATANVAETMYGGEIALSTTNGTLFTLVSPTEDSDEAQSGDETFTVAATFDTTDDEIDLSAPTTSGTFHASAVNKEYNDNDVQMFVSTKGVVFEYDADGDSSLMVTYPEEDVYANVFVSPAGLAALGGGSTGGSDAYVVNSVGVKLAVLDSEAGSMNKNMIVVGGPCANTVAAELMGNPDNCAEGFEEGKAMLQFFDRNGKSALLVAGATADDTRGAAYVLAKYADYGLSGDAVEVVSADLSNQD
;
A
#
# COMPACT_ATOMS: atom_id res chain seq x y z
N GLY A 1 0.11 7.27 -15.92
CA GLY A 1 -0.87 6.23 -15.52
C GLY A 1 -2.16 6.86 -15.02
N VAL A 2 -3.21 6.13 -15.08
CA VAL A 2 -4.54 6.56 -14.64
C VAL A 2 -4.95 5.70 -13.46
N LYS A 3 -5.45 6.32 -12.40
CA LYS A 3 -6.00 5.60 -11.24
C LYS A 3 -7.32 4.96 -11.63
N VAL A 4 -7.52 3.73 -11.18
CA VAL A 4 -8.79 3.02 -11.33
C VAL A 4 -9.76 3.57 -10.28
N GLU A 5 -10.51 4.58 -10.67
CA GLU A 5 -11.50 5.22 -9.79
C GLU A 5 -12.62 5.84 -10.63
N LYS A 6 -13.76 6.06 -10.00
CA LYS A 6 -14.89 6.76 -10.57
C LYS A 6 -15.33 7.85 -9.61
N SER A 7 -15.70 9.02 -10.11
CA SER A 7 -16.17 10.11 -9.26
C SER A 7 -17.28 9.65 -8.31
N GLY A 8 -17.05 9.75 -7.01
CA GLY A 8 -17.97 9.31 -5.96
C GLY A 8 -18.01 7.79 -5.73
N ASN A 9 -17.02 7.05 -6.20
CA ASN A 9 -16.88 5.62 -5.94
C ASN A 9 -15.41 5.22 -5.97
N LYS A 10 -14.91 4.62 -4.91
CA LYS A 10 -13.53 4.16 -4.72
C LYS A 10 -13.48 2.64 -4.73
N LEU A 11 -12.29 2.10 -4.94
CA LEU A 11 -12.07 0.65 -4.99
C LEU A 11 -11.92 0.08 -3.56
N ASN A 12 -12.99 -0.50 -3.03
CA ASN A 12 -13.00 -1.12 -1.71
C ASN A 12 -12.62 -2.61 -1.77
N TYR A 13 -12.57 -3.28 -0.61
CA TYR A 13 -12.30 -4.71 -0.57
C TYR A 13 -13.32 -5.52 -1.38
N ASN A 14 -12.83 -6.42 -2.22
CA ASN A 14 -13.59 -7.29 -3.14
C ASN A 14 -14.30 -6.56 -4.29
N ASP A 15 -14.13 -5.27 -4.45
CA ASP A 15 -14.62 -4.62 -5.65
C ASP A 15 -13.82 -5.06 -6.87
N ASP A 16 -14.51 -5.29 -7.97
CA ASP A 16 -13.91 -5.60 -9.25
C ASP A 16 -13.41 -4.30 -9.91
N LEU A 17 -12.20 -4.30 -10.45
CA LEU A 17 -11.65 -3.15 -11.18
C LEU A 17 -12.61 -2.65 -12.26
N GLN A 18 -13.32 -3.55 -12.92
CA GLN A 18 -14.31 -3.24 -13.96
C GLN A 18 -15.49 -2.41 -13.44
N ASP A 19 -15.89 -2.57 -12.18
CA ASP A 19 -17.07 -1.88 -11.64
C ASP A 19 -16.81 -0.37 -11.48
N LEU A 20 -15.54 0.04 -11.38
CA LEU A 20 -15.17 1.44 -11.30
C LEU A 20 -14.90 2.05 -12.67
N GLN A 21 -14.08 1.42 -13.48
CA GLN A 21 -13.81 1.85 -14.86
C GLN A 21 -13.62 0.64 -15.74
N ASP A 22 -14.56 0.46 -16.67
CA ASP A 22 -14.59 -0.71 -17.55
C ASP A 22 -13.87 -0.49 -18.89
N VAL A 23 -13.80 0.73 -19.39
CA VAL A 23 -13.19 1.05 -20.70
C VAL A 23 -12.15 2.15 -20.56
N TYR A 24 -11.02 1.94 -21.20
CA TYR A 24 -9.93 2.91 -21.38
C TYR A 24 -9.70 3.10 -22.88
N ASP A 25 -9.48 4.33 -23.31
CA ASP A 25 -9.17 4.71 -24.68
C ASP A 25 -8.09 5.80 -24.74
N ASP A 26 -7.99 6.52 -25.84
CA ASP A 26 -7.01 7.59 -26.04
C ASP A 26 -7.22 8.79 -25.11
N SER A 27 -8.39 8.93 -24.49
CA SER A 27 -8.67 10.01 -23.55
C SER A 27 -7.99 9.80 -22.19
N GLU A 28 -7.93 8.56 -21.71
CA GLU A 28 -7.27 8.18 -20.46
C GLU A 28 -5.80 7.81 -20.66
N LEU A 29 -5.49 7.09 -21.76
CA LEU A 29 -4.17 6.52 -22.01
C LEU A 29 -3.64 6.89 -23.41
N PRO A 30 -3.45 8.19 -23.73
CA PRO A 30 -3.09 8.63 -25.06
C PRO A 30 -1.77 8.06 -25.59
N ASP A 31 -0.80 7.80 -24.71
CA ASP A 31 0.49 7.22 -25.09
C ASP A 31 0.41 5.71 -25.33
N LEU A 32 -0.61 5.04 -24.82
CA LEU A 32 -0.80 3.59 -24.93
C LEU A 32 -1.88 3.24 -25.96
N LEU A 33 -2.99 3.96 -25.99
CA LEU A 33 -4.18 3.68 -26.80
C LEU A 33 -4.49 4.80 -27.80
N GLY A 34 -3.46 5.52 -28.22
CA GLY A 34 -3.61 6.72 -29.06
C GLY A 34 -4.10 6.47 -30.48
N GLY A 35 -4.26 5.19 -30.85
CA GLY A 35 -4.67 4.82 -32.19
C GLY A 35 -3.65 5.24 -33.26
N GLY A 36 -4.05 5.23 -34.54
CA GLY A 36 -3.13 5.57 -35.61
C GLY A 36 -3.75 5.49 -37.01
N TYR A 37 -2.88 5.25 -38.00
CA TYR A 37 -3.30 5.11 -39.40
C TYR A 37 -2.69 3.85 -40.01
N LEU A 38 -3.53 3.01 -40.62
CA LEU A 38 -3.09 1.89 -41.47
C LEU A 38 -3.54 2.18 -42.92
N LYS A 39 -2.57 2.27 -43.85
CA LYS A 39 -2.81 2.66 -45.25
C LYS A 39 -3.68 3.92 -45.42
N GLY A 40 -3.48 4.90 -44.53
CA GLY A 40 -4.18 6.18 -44.55
C GLY A 40 -5.62 6.17 -44.02
N LYS A 41 -6.07 5.06 -43.44
CA LYS A 41 -7.33 4.95 -42.71
C LYS A 41 -7.05 4.98 -41.22
N LYS A 42 -7.82 5.77 -40.47
CA LYS A 42 -7.70 5.89 -39.03
C LYS A 42 -8.25 4.63 -38.33
N TYR A 43 -7.61 4.21 -37.30
CA TYR A 43 -8.11 3.24 -36.35
C TYR A 43 -8.01 3.81 -34.92
N GLU A 44 -8.82 3.26 -34.05
CA GLU A 44 -8.87 3.56 -32.63
C GLU A 44 -8.55 2.32 -31.84
N GLU A 45 -7.97 2.51 -30.66
CA GLU A 45 -7.64 1.45 -29.73
C GLU A 45 -8.46 1.60 -28.45
N SER A 46 -8.85 0.48 -27.85
CA SER A 46 -9.49 0.44 -26.56
C SER A 46 -9.08 -0.78 -25.75
N LEU A 47 -9.09 -0.62 -24.43
CA LEU A 47 -8.90 -1.68 -23.46
C LEU A 47 -10.17 -1.74 -22.61
N THR A 48 -10.89 -2.84 -22.67
CA THR A 48 -12.09 -3.06 -21.88
C THR A 48 -11.79 -4.10 -20.80
N LEU A 49 -11.92 -3.74 -19.53
CA LEU A 49 -11.83 -4.69 -18.43
C LEU A 49 -13.06 -5.60 -18.44
N THR A 50 -12.88 -6.84 -18.03
CA THR A 50 -13.96 -7.82 -17.97
C THR A 50 -14.30 -8.18 -16.52
N THR A 51 -15.52 -8.63 -16.25
CA THR A 51 -15.96 -9.05 -14.92
C THR A 51 -14.98 -10.06 -14.32
N GLY A 52 -14.51 -9.78 -13.11
CA GLY A 52 -13.47 -10.57 -12.46
C GLY A 52 -12.05 -10.18 -12.87
N SER A 53 -11.88 -9.01 -13.51
CA SER A 53 -10.59 -8.52 -14.03
C SER A 53 -9.51 -8.41 -12.96
N GLY A 54 -9.88 -8.23 -11.71
CA GLY A 54 -8.99 -8.15 -10.57
C GLY A 54 -9.73 -7.54 -9.39
N VAL A 55 -9.37 -7.98 -8.20
CA VAL A 55 -9.97 -7.49 -6.96
C VAL A 55 -8.88 -7.18 -5.94
N VAL A 56 -9.12 -6.22 -5.07
CA VAL A 56 -8.26 -6.02 -3.92
C VAL A 56 -8.83 -6.76 -2.72
N LYS A 57 -8.01 -7.54 -2.06
CA LYS A 57 -8.43 -8.31 -0.89
C LYS A 57 -7.33 -8.45 0.14
N TYR A 58 -7.73 -8.68 1.39
CA TYR A 58 -6.84 -9.19 2.41
C TYR A 58 -6.73 -10.71 2.26
N ALA A 59 -5.56 -11.20 1.96
CA ALA A 59 -5.33 -12.62 1.71
C ALA A 59 -4.72 -13.32 2.92
N SER A 60 -5.10 -14.58 3.11
CA SER A 60 -4.42 -15.47 4.06
C SER A 60 -2.98 -15.74 3.61
N PRO A 61 -2.06 -15.98 4.54
CA PRO A 61 -0.71 -16.34 4.19
C PRO A 61 -0.70 -17.63 3.40
N GLY A 62 0.23 -17.78 2.52
CA GLY A 62 0.26 -18.92 1.62
C GLY A 62 1.63 -19.25 1.10
N LYS A 63 1.67 -20.30 0.30
CA LYS A 63 2.87 -20.69 -0.42
C LYS A 63 2.50 -21.10 -1.83
N VAL A 64 3.14 -20.46 -2.77
CA VAL A 64 3.07 -20.84 -4.19
C VAL A 64 4.45 -21.31 -4.60
N ASP A 65 4.56 -22.59 -4.94
CA ASP A 65 5.83 -23.29 -5.17
C ASP A 65 6.82 -23.18 -4.01
N LYS A 66 7.81 -22.31 -4.12
CA LYS A 66 8.87 -22.12 -3.12
C LYS A 66 8.79 -20.77 -2.42
N ILE A 67 7.85 -19.92 -2.82
CA ILE A 67 7.71 -18.58 -2.28
C ILE A 67 6.57 -18.58 -1.29
N GLU A 68 6.90 -18.19 -0.08
CA GLU A 68 5.96 -17.98 1.01
C GLU A 68 5.59 -16.49 1.03
N PHE A 69 4.33 -16.18 1.32
CA PHE A 69 3.84 -14.83 1.51
C PHE A 69 2.96 -14.77 2.76
N ASP A 70 3.02 -13.66 3.46
CA ASP A 70 2.30 -13.41 4.68
C ASP A 70 0.88 -12.89 4.41
N ALA A 71 0.04 -12.87 5.44
CA ALA A 71 -1.26 -12.25 5.35
C ALA A 71 -1.11 -10.75 5.05
N GLY A 72 -1.94 -10.23 4.17
CA GLY A 72 -1.84 -8.82 3.79
C GLY A 72 -2.80 -8.41 2.68
N ASN A 73 -2.70 -7.14 2.31
CA ASN A 73 -3.47 -6.55 1.22
C ASN A 73 -2.78 -6.82 -0.12
N TYR A 74 -3.54 -7.35 -1.06
CA TYR A 74 -3.06 -7.71 -2.37
C TYR A 74 -4.07 -7.33 -3.46
N LEU A 75 -3.55 -6.87 -4.59
CA LEU A 75 -4.28 -6.93 -5.85
C LEU A 75 -4.22 -8.38 -6.34
N TYR A 76 -5.38 -8.98 -6.60
CA TYR A 76 -5.52 -10.38 -6.93
C TYR A 76 -6.24 -10.56 -8.26
N PHE A 77 -5.64 -11.32 -9.17
CA PHE A 77 -6.27 -11.74 -10.43
C PHE A 77 -6.66 -13.21 -10.33
N PRO A 78 -7.98 -13.51 -10.30
CA PRO A 78 -8.45 -14.90 -10.22
C PRO A 78 -8.07 -15.67 -11.49
N THR A 79 -7.59 -16.91 -11.35
CA THR A 79 -7.30 -17.78 -12.49
C THR A 79 -8.55 -18.11 -13.29
N SER A 80 -8.39 -18.23 -14.60
CA SER A 80 -9.44 -18.59 -15.57
C SER A 80 -10.60 -17.58 -15.62
N THR A 81 -10.34 -16.34 -15.16
CA THR A 81 -11.28 -15.22 -15.34
C THR A 81 -10.75 -14.25 -16.37
N GLY A 82 -11.66 -13.62 -17.11
CA GLY A 82 -11.29 -12.57 -18.06
C GLY A 82 -10.63 -11.40 -17.33
N VAL A 83 -9.50 -10.90 -17.85
CA VAL A 83 -8.86 -9.68 -17.35
C VAL A 83 -9.25 -8.50 -18.22
N TYR A 84 -9.03 -8.62 -19.51
CA TYR A 84 -9.36 -7.54 -20.46
C TYR A 84 -9.68 -8.06 -21.85
N THR A 85 -10.32 -7.18 -22.62
CA THR A 85 -10.41 -7.26 -24.08
C THR A 85 -9.73 -6.03 -24.68
N TYR A 86 -8.66 -6.22 -25.40
CA TYR A 86 -8.04 -5.19 -26.23
C TYR A 86 -8.70 -5.19 -27.61
N ALA A 87 -9.01 -4.03 -28.14
CA ALA A 87 -9.56 -3.88 -29.49
C ALA A 87 -8.87 -2.77 -30.27
N LEU A 88 -8.45 -3.09 -31.48
CA LEU A 88 -8.16 -2.11 -32.54
C LEU A 88 -9.29 -2.15 -33.54
N THR A 89 -9.93 -1.03 -33.79
CA THR A 89 -11.08 -0.93 -34.72
C THR A 89 -10.84 0.16 -35.76
N MET A 90 -11.00 -0.18 -37.04
CA MET A 90 -10.92 0.80 -38.12
C MET A 90 -12.14 1.72 -38.05
N GLU A 91 -11.98 3.05 -38.04
CA GLU A 91 -13.11 4.01 -38.15
C GLU A 91 -13.98 3.80 -39.39
N SER A 92 -13.36 3.31 -40.43
CA SER A 92 -14.07 2.87 -41.66
C SER A 92 -13.34 1.66 -42.23
N THR A 93 -14.12 0.70 -42.74
CA THR A 93 -13.58 -0.50 -43.34
C THR A 93 -12.40 -0.18 -44.27
N LEU A 94 -11.25 -0.82 -44.00
CA LEU A 94 -10.09 -0.72 -44.87
C LEU A 94 -10.29 -1.66 -46.07
N ASN A 95 -10.37 -1.09 -47.26
CA ASN A 95 -10.58 -1.85 -48.50
C ASN A 95 -9.24 -2.30 -49.07
N GLU A 96 -8.64 -3.32 -48.49
CA GLU A 96 -7.34 -3.86 -48.87
C GLU A 96 -7.33 -5.38 -48.82
N GLU A 97 -6.61 -6.02 -49.73
CA GLU A 97 -6.33 -7.47 -49.66
C GLU A 97 -5.17 -7.77 -48.69
N ALA A 98 -5.05 -9.04 -48.26
CA ALA A 98 -3.99 -9.48 -47.38
C ALA A 98 -2.60 -9.05 -47.88
N ALA A 99 -2.29 -9.30 -49.13
CA ALA A 99 -1.01 -8.95 -49.76
C ALA A 99 -0.70 -7.43 -49.75
N ASP A 100 -1.71 -6.58 -49.68
CA ASP A 100 -1.52 -5.13 -49.60
C ASP A 100 -1.20 -4.65 -48.18
N LEU A 101 -1.51 -5.46 -47.17
CA LEU A 101 -1.22 -5.18 -45.77
C LEU A 101 0.17 -5.66 -45.32
N GLU A 102 0.73 -6.66 -46.02
CA GLU A 102 2.10 -7.12 -45.77
C GLU A 102 3.12 -6.00 -45.93
N GLY A 103 4.10 -5.93 -45.01
CA GLY A 103 5.10 -4.89 -44.95
C GLY A 103 4.59 -3.53 -44.46
N LYS A 104 3.34 -3.41 -44.04
CA LYS A 104 2.80 -2.16 -43.46
C LYS A 104 3.00 -2.17 -41.94
N SER A 105 3.32 -0.99 -41.42
CA SER A 105 3.48 -0.80 -40.00
C SER A 105 2.33 0.02 -39.42
N PHE A 106 1.99 -0.27 -38.19
CA PHE A 106 0.98 0.44 -37.39
C PHE A 106 1.31 0.26 -35.91
N ASP A 107 0.73 1.09 -35.05
CA ASP A 107 0.98 1.05 -33.64
C ASP A 107 -0.07 0.21 -32.91
N LEU A 108 0.37 -0.60 -31.95
CA LEU A 108 -0.47 -1.34 -31.01
C LEU A 108 0.06 -1.05 -29.61
N GLN A 109 -0.79 -0.51 -28.76
CA GLN A 109 -0.44 -0.13 -27.40
C GLN A 109 0.87 0.70 -27.34
N GLY A 110 0.96 1.73 -28.16
CA GLY A 110 2.10 2.66 -28.19
C GLY A 110 3.40 2.08 -28.76
N ARG A 111 3.38 0.86 -29.30
CA ARG A 111 4.54 0.22 -29.93
C ARG A 111 4.27 -0.08 -31.41
N THR A 112 5.22 0.25 -32.26
CA THR A 112 5.10 0.01 -33.72
C THR A 112 5.37 -1.45 -34.05
N TYR A 113 4.44 -2.07 -34.77
CA TYR A 113 4.53 -3.40 -35.37
C TYR A 113 4.46 -3.33 -36.87
N THR A 114 5.18 -4.23 -37.54
CA THR A 114 5.10 -4.45 -38.99
C THR A 114 4.40 -5.76 -39.23
N ILE A 115 3.40 -5.78 -40.10
CA ILE A 115 2.74 -7.00 -40.60
C ILE A 115 3.75 -7.72 -41.51
N SER A 116 4.34 -8.81 -41.01
CA SER A 116 5.30 -9.60 -41.79
C SER A 116 4.65 -10.67 -42.63
N ASP A 117 3.48 -11.17 -42.20
CA ASP A 117 2.66 -12.12 -42.95
C ASP A 117 1.18 -11.99 -42.52
N ILE A 118 0.26 -12.25 -43.41
CA ILE A 118 -1.17 -12.31 -43.15
C ILE A 118 -1.85 -13.34 -44.02
N THR A 119 -2.41 -14.36 -43.43
CA THR A 119 -2.97 -15.50 -44.13
C THR A 119 -4.49 -15.43 -44.21
N TYR A 120 -5.02 -15.93 -45.32
CA TYR A 120 -6.43 -15.93 -45.63
C TYR A 120 -6.93 -17.34 -46.00
N SER A 121 -8.09 -17.70 -45.51
CA SER A 121 -8.77 -18.95 -45.87
C SER A 121 -9.85 -18.71 -46.94
N SER A 122 -9.66 -19.27 -48.12
CA SER A 122 -10.70 -19.25 -49.17
C SER A 122 -11.95 -20.06 -48.78
N THR A 123 -11.85 -20.95 -47.80
CA THR A 123 -12.95 -21.81 -47.34
C THR A 123 -13.89 -21.06 -46.41
N THR A 124 -13.33 -20.28 -45.49
CA THR A 124 -14.10 -19.50 -44.51
C THR A 124 -14.36 -18.08 -44.93
N GLY A 125 -13.62 -17.60 -45.94
CA GLY A 125 -13.73 -16.23 -46.45
C GLY A 125 -13.17 -15.16 -45.47
N GLY A 126 -12.33 -15.55 -44.52
CA GLY A 126 -11.76 -14.66 -43.51
C GLY A 126 -10.27 -14.84 -43.31
N TYR A 127 -9.66 -13.96 -42.55
CA TYR A 127 -8.26 -14.08 -42.13
C TYR A 127 -8.10 -15.21 -41.13
N THR A 128 -7.03 -16.01 -41.27
CA THR A 128 -6.71 -17.12 -40.37
C THR A 128 -5.67 -16.74 -39.36
N ASP A 129 -4.70 -15.95 -39.77
CA ASP A 129 -3.64 -15.46 -38.87
C ASP A 129 -3.03 -14.16 -39.39
N MET A 130 -2.36 -13.43 -38.50
CA MET A 130 -1.57 -12.24 -38.81
C MET A 130 -0.29 -12.31 -37.98
N THR A 131 0.86 -12.26 -38.66
CA THR A 131 2.17 -12.21 -38.01
C THR A 131 2.65 -10.77 -37.93
N LEU A 132 2.91 -10.35 -36.69
CA LEU A 132 3.39 -9.02 -36.37
C LEU A 132 4.83 -9.10 -35.87
N MET A 133 5.65 -8.18 -36.31
CA MET A 133 7.04 -8.09 -35.86
C MET A 133 7.35 -6.69 -35.35
N ALA A 134 7.84 -6.61 -34.13
CA ALA A 134 8.33 -5.38 -33.52
C ALA A 134 9.79 -5.51 -33.16
N GLY A 135 10.52 -4.40 -33.10
CA GLY A 135 11.90 -4.36 -32.66
C GLY A 135 12.35 -2.93 -32.43
N SER A 136 13.51 -2.79 -31.78
CA SER A 136 14.05 -1.47 -31.45
C SER A 136 14.55 -0.69 -32.67
N THR A 137 14.88 -1.39 -33.77
CA THR A 137 15.39 -0.75 -34.99
C THR A 137 15.08 -1.62 -36.19
N THR A 138 14.40 -1.05 -37.18
CA THR A 138 14.24 -1.66 -38.51
C THR A 138 15.24 -1.02 -39.50
N THR A 139 15.99 -1.84 -40.20
CA THR A 139 17.04 -1.37 -41.08
C THR A 139 17.33 -2.35 -42.22
N ASN A 140 17.99 -1.86 -43.26
CA ASN A 140 18.46 -2.70 -44.37
C ASN A 140 19.91 -3.12 -44.12
N LEU A 141 20.13 -4.41 -44.02
CA LEU A 141 21.48 -5.00 -44.06
C LEU A 141 21.93 -5.26 -45.48
N ASN A 142 23.02 -4.69 -45.89
CA ASN A 142 23.67 -5.01 -47.18
C ASN A 142 24.75 -6.06 -46.96
N GLN A 143 24.95 -6.95 -47.94
CA GLN A 143 25.94 -8.01 -47.83
C GLN A 143 27.34 -7.45 -47.52
N ASP A 144 28.00 -8.09 -46.54
CA ASP A 144 29.36 -7.78 -46.07
C ASP A 144 29.55 -6.34 -45.49
N VAL A 145 28.44 -5.61 -45.25
CA VAL A 145 28.47 -4.30 -44.58
C VAL A 145 28.09 -4.47 -43.11
N PRO A 146 29.02 -4.26 -42.15
CA PRO A 146 28.71 -4.42 -40.75
C PRO A 146 27.89 -3.27 -40.23
N LEU A 147 26.93 -3.57 -39.35
CA LEU A 147 26.10 -2.63 -38.58
C LEU A 147 26.39 -2.85 -37.09
N THR A 148 26.71 -1.79 -36.40
CA THR A 148 26.88 -1.85 -34.93
C THR A 148 25.58 -1.53 -34.21
N VAL A 149 25.16 -2.41 -33.29
CA VAL A 149 23.94 -2.29 -32.50
C VAL A 149 24.31 -2.51 -31.03
N GLY A 150 24.39 -1.44 -30.25
CA GLY A 150 24.95 -1.48 -28.93
C GLY A 150 26.42 -1.94 -28.97
N GLU A 151 26.75 -3.03 -28.29
CA GLU A 151 28.11 -3.63 -28.27
C GLU A 151 28.27 -4.73 -29.31
N LYS A 152 27.26 -5.03 -30.14
CA LYS A 152 27.25 -6.13 -31.09
C LYS A 152 27.41 -5.65 -32.54
N THR A 153 28.07 -6.45 -33.36
CA THR A 153 28.21 -6.23 -34.80
C THR A 153 27.38 -7.22 -35.58
N VAL A 154 26.40 -6.70 -36.33
CA VAL A 154 25.51 -7.49 -37.19
C VAL A 154 25.97 -7.36 -38.64
N THR A 155 26.06 -8.47 -39.37
CA THR A 155 26.46 -8.50 -40.76
C THR A 155 25.59 -9.47 -41.57
N LEU A 156 25.10 -9.04 -42.72
CA LEU A 156 24.49 -9.93 -43.67
C LEU A 156 25.59 -10.68 -44.44
N VAL A 157 25.64 -11.99 -44.27
CA VAL A 157 26.60 -12.85 -44.96
C VAL A 157 26.13 -13.19 -46.36
N SER A 158 24.89 -13.60 -46.51
CA SER A 158 24.30 -13.85 -47.84
C SER A 158 22.75 -13.89 -47.81
N VAL A 159 22.17 -13.86 -49.00
CA VAL A 159 20.75 -14.13 -49.26
C VAL A 159 20.65 -15.30 -50.21
N ASN A 160 19.68 -16.21 -50.03
CA ASN A 160 19.47 -17.31 -50.98
C ASN A 160 18.94 -16.78 -52.32
N GLU A 161 19.08 -17.55 -53.42
CA GLU A 161 18.69 -17.13 -54.76
C GLU A 161 17.16 -16.85 -54.88
N GLY A 162 16.37 -17.43 -53.97
CA GLY A 162 14.94 -17.21 -53.96
C GLY A 162 14.51 -15.92 -53.26
N GLY A 163 15.43 -15.22 -52.56
CA GLY A 163 15.08 -14.03 -51.75
C GLY A 163 14.15 -14.35 -50.58
N THR A 164 14.25 -15.55 -50.02
CA THR A 164 13.39 -16.01 -48.93
C THR A 164 14.11 -16.22 -47.61
N THR A 165 15.45 -16.22 -47.61
CA THR A 165 16.26 -16.53 -46.45
C THR A 165 17.48 -15.63 -46.39
N CYS A 166 17.79 -15.06 -45.24
CA CYS A 166 18.98 -14.29 -44.96
C CYS A 166 19.92 -15.09 -44.05
N LEU A 167 21.20 -15.14 -44.39
CA LEU A 167 22.25 -15.66 -43.53
C LEU A 167 22.88 -14.48 -42.79
N VAL A 168 22.60 -14.36 -41.50
CA VAL A 168 23.02 -13.21 -40.65
C VAL A 168 24.07 -13.66 -39.65
N SER A 169 25.06 -12.82 -39.43
CA SER A 169 26.11 -13.03 -38.42
C SER A 169 26.02 -11.94 -37.37
N VAL A 170 26.13 -12.34 -36.09
CA VAL A 170 26.30 -11.42 -34.94
C VAL A 170 27.57 -11.79 -34.21
N ASP A 171 28.57 -10.88 -34.22
CA ASP A 171 29.91 -11.10 -33.67
C ASP A 171 30.55 -12.42 -34.13
N GLY A 172 30.32 -12.80 -35.38
CA GLY A 172 30.84 -14.01 -35.99
C GLY A 172 30.04 -15.28 -35.79
N VAL A 173 28.98 -15.28 -34.95
CA VAL A 173 28.00 -16.37 -34.85
C VAL A 173 26.96 -16.19 -35.97
N THR A 174 26.80 -17.21 -36.81
CA THR A 174 25.99 -17.13 -38.02
C THR A 174 24.76 -18.02 -37.93
N LYS A 175 23.56 -17.49 -38.31
CA LYS A 175 22.31 -18.23 -38.38
C LYS A 175 21.51 -17.85 -39.62
N GLN A 176 20.73 -18.79 -40.14
CA GLN A 176 19.77 -18.54 -41.18
C GLN A 176 18.47 -18.04 -40.56
N VAL A 177 17.85 -17.01 -41.14
CA VAL A 177 16.57 -16.47 -40.76
C VAL A 177 15.72 -16.32 -42.01
N ASP A 178 14.54 -16.91 -42.03
CA ASP A 178 13.64 -16.84 -43.15
C ASP A 178 12.85 -15.51 -43.12
N VAL A 179 12.38 -15.08 -44.27
CA VAL A 179 11.50 -13.90 -44.37
C VAL A 179 10.21 -14.19 -43.65
N GLY A 180 9.76 -13.27 -42.78
CA GLY A 180 8.60 -13.42 -41.91
C GLY A 180 8.90 -14.14 -40.62
N ASP A 181 10.18 -14.48 -40.34
CA ASP A 181 10.58 -15.17 -39.11
C ASP A 181 11.61 -14.40 -38.29
N ASN A 182 11.80 -14.81 -37.04
CA ASN A 182 12.82 -14.26 -36.16
C ASN A 182 13.66 -15.35 -35.51
N GLU A 183 14.93 -15.04 -35.28
CA GLU A 183 15.87 -15.95 -34.64
C GLU A 183 16.83 -15.24 -33.71
N ALA A 184 17.13 -15.88 -32.57
CA ALA A 184 18.15 -15.38 -31.67
C ALA A 184 19.55 -15.79 -32.21
N VAL A 185 20.36 -14.79 -32.58
CA VAL A 185 21.71 -14.94 -33.07
C VAL A 185 22.65 -14.30 -32.06
N ASN A 186 23.45 -15.12 -31.36
CA ASN A 186 24.36 -14.65 -30.31
C ASN A 186 23.70 -13.70 -29.29
N GLY A 187 22.46 -14.04 -28.85
CA GLY A 187 21.70 -13.26 -27.87
C GLY A 187 21.12 -11.92 -28.38
N LEU A 188 21.06 -11.72 -29.70
CA LEU A 188 20.32 -10.65 -30.34
C LEU A 188 19.22 -11.28 -31.21
N SER A 189 17.95 -10.97 -30.94
CA SER A 189 16.83 -11.41 -31.79
C SER A 189 16.83 -10.61 -33.07
N ILE A 190 16.78 -11.31 -34.20
CA ILE A 190 16.77 -10.72 -35.56
C ILE A 190 15.57 -11.27 -36.31
N GLY A 191 14.64 -10.38 -36.66
CA GLY A 191 13.52 -10.69 -37.53
C GLY A 191 13.83 -10.24 -38.96
N VAL A 192 13.47 -11.03 -39.96
CA VAL A 192 13.62 -10.67 -41.38
C VAL A 192 12.27 -10.31 -41.97
N LEU A 193 12.11 -9.05 -42.35
CA LEU A 193 10.87 -8.55 -42.94
C LEU A 193 10.85 -8.80 -44.48
N ASN A 194 12.01 -8.65 -45.12
CA ASN A 194 12.15 -8.80 -46.55
C ASN A 194 13.56 -9.18 -46.95
N ALA A 195 13.74 -9.87 -48.09
CA ALA A 195 15.04 -10.23 -48.61
C ALA A 195 15.07 -10.01 -50.13
N PHE A 196 16.16 -9.43 -50.60
CA PHE A 196 16.38 -9.18 -52.01
C PHE A 196 17.67 -9.81 -52.48
N TYR A 197 17.59 -10.60 -53.54
CA TYR A 197 18.71 -11.24 -54.19
C TYR A 197 18.87 -10.77 -55.63
N ALA A 198 20.04 -10.27 -55.96
CA ALA A 198 20.57 -10.13 -57.31
C ALA A 198 22.05 -10.45 -57.30
N ASP A 199 22.59 -10.85 -58.43
CA ASP A 199 24.02 -11.30 -58.49
C ASP A 199 25.03 -10.31 -57.90
N THR A 200 24.74 -9.02 -57.98
CA THR A 200 25.61 -7.94 -57.48
C THR A 200 25.09 -7.22 -56.25
N VAL A 201 23.84 -7.49 -55.80
CA VAL A 201 23.22 -6.82 -54.67
C VAL A 201 22.43 -7.84 -53.88
N LYS A 202 22.76 -7.96 -52.60
CA LYS A 202 21.98 -8.74 -51.61
C LYS A 202 21.68 -7.88 -50.44
N THR A 203 20.43 -7.80 -50.11
CA THR A 203 19.93 -6.95 -49.00
C THR A 203 18.86 -7.68 -48.22
N CYS A 204 18.88 -7.57 -46.91
CA CYS A 204 17.81 -8.01 -46.02
C CYS A 204 17.30 -6.82 -45.23
N GLU A 205 16.01 -6.59 -45.26
CA GLU A 205 15.32 -5.72 -44.35
C GLU A 205 15.07 -6.48 -43.05
N VAL A 206 15.68 -6.00 -41.93
CA VAL A 206 15.66 -6.70 -40.66
C VAL A 206 15.16 -5.81 -39.55
N THR A 207 14.53 -6.41 -38.57
CA THR A 207 14.21 -5.80 -37.28
C THR A 207 15.13 -6.39 -36.21
N LEU A 208 15.83 -5.52 -35.50
CA LEU A 208 16.80 -5.89 -34.46
C LEU A 208 16.17 -5.79 -33.08
N GLY A 209 16.39 -6.78 -32.24
CA GLY A 209 15.63 -6.97 -31.00
C GLY A 209 14.19 -7.42 -31.31
N ALA A 210 14.02 -8.23 -32.36
CA ALA A 210 12.71 -8.60 -32.87
C ALA A 210 11.88 -9.37 -31.84
N ASP A 211 10.59 -9.00 -31.75
CA ASP A 211 9.55 -9.65 -30.99
C ASP A 211 8.44 -10.02 -31.97
N LYS A 212 8.24 -11.32 -32.18
CA LYS A 212 7.29 -11.84 -33.16
C LYS A 212 6.03 -12.28 -32.44
N LEU A 213 4.90 -11.75 -32.86
CA LEU A 213 3.57 -12.18 -32.40
C LEU A 213 2.82 -12.79 -33.58
N VAL A 214 2.22 -13.96 -33.39
CA VAL A 214 1.29 -14.56 -34.36
C VAL A 214 -0.11 -14.53 -33.75
N LEU A 215 -0.98 -13.74 -34.36
CA LEU A 215 -2.38 -13.60 -33.98
C LEU A 215 -3.21 -14.67 -34.73
N ASN A 216 -3.46 -15.81 -34.09
CA ASN A 216 -4.23 -16.91 -34.68
C ASN A 216 -5.74 -16.66 -34.50
N ASN A 217 -6.46 -16.39 -35.56
CA ASN A 217 -7.89 -16.08 -35.52
C ASN A 217 -8.71 -17.27 -35.00
N GLY A 218 -9.42 -17.06 -33.88
CA GLY A 218 -10.14 -18.11 -33.17
C GLY A 218 -9.24 -19.00 -32.27
N GLY A 219 -7.96 -18.64 -32.14
CA GLY A 219 -6.96 -19.35 -31.38
C GLY A 219 -6.18 -18.44 -30.41
N LYS A 220 -5.06 -18.96 -29.92
CA LYS A 220 -4.15 -18.23 -29.04
C LYS A 220 -3.20 -17.31 -29.83
N ILE A 221 -2.56 -16.41 -29.10
CA ILE A 221 -1.40 -15.67 -29.57
C ILE A 221 -0.15 -16.50 -29.31
N GLU A 222 0.74 -16.56 -30.32
CA GLU A 222 2.09 -17.08 -30.12
C GLU A 222 3.07 -15.91 -30.04
N ARG A 223 3.98 -15.95 -29.11
CA ARG A 223 5.09 -14.99 -28.99
C ARG A 223 6.41 -15.71 -29.14
N ASN A 224 7.14 -15.37 -30.20
CA ASN A 224 8.43 -15.99 -30.52
C ASN A 224 8.36 -17.54 -30.65
N GLY A 225 7.21 -18.06 -31.07
CA GLY A 225 6.96 -19.50 -31.26
C GLY A 225 6.40 -20.24 -30.05
N GLU A 226 6.06 -19.54 -28.98
CA GLU A 226 5.46 -20.08 -27.76
C GLU A 226 4.04 -19.51 -27.59
N ASP A 227 3.08 -20.37 -27.28
CA ASP A 227 1.70 -19.96 -27.00
C ASP A 227 1.63 -19.09 -25.76
N ILE A 228 0.85 -18.01 -25.80
CA ILE A 228 0.44 -17.26 -24.61
C ILE A 228 -0.91 -17.80 -24.17
N ASP A 229 -0.89 -18.56 -23.07
CA ASP A 229 -2.11 -19.14 -22.50
C ASP A 229 -3.08 -18.04 -22.03
N GLY A 230 -4.36 -18.37 -21.98
CA GLY A 230 -5.40 -17.39 -21.62
C GLY A 230 -5.79 -16.41 -22.73
N THR A 231 -5.10 -16.38 -23.87
CA THR A 231 -5.41 -15.50 -25.00
C THR A 231 -6.42 -16.11 -25.96
N ALA A 232 -7.26 -15.24 -26.55
CA ALA A 232 -8.10 -15.58 -27.69
C ALA A 232 -8.16 -14.39 -28.65
N VAL A 233 -7.95 -14.65 -29.96
CA VAL A 233 -7.88 -13.63 -31.00
C VAL A 233 -9.11 -13.70 -31.90
N THR A 234 -9.59 -12.53 -32.33
CA THR A 234 -10.55 -12.38 -33.39
C THR A 234 -10.06 -11.34 -34.39
N LEU A 235 -9.85 -11.76 -35.63
CA LEU A 235 -9.56 -10.87 -36.78
C LEU A 235 -10.82 -10.74 -37.60
N THR A 236 -11.33 -9.53 -37.81
CA THR A 236 -12.48 -9.27 -38.64
C THR A 236 -12.08 -8.63 -39.94
N GLY A 237 -12.78 -9.04 -41.00
CA GLY A 237 -12.53 -8.63 -42.37
C GLY A 237 -12.69 -9.79 -43.31
N ASN A 238 -12.62 -9.52 -44.60
CA ASN A 238 -12.84 -10.52 -45.66
C ASN A 238 -11.98 -10.21 -46.90
N ASN A 239 -11.01 -11.08 -47.15
CA ASN A 239 -10.13 -10.89 -48.30
C ASN A 239 -10.86 -10.96 -49.66
N THR A 240 -11.95 -11.76 -49.80
CA THR A 240 -12.75 -11.80 -51.05
C THR A 240 -13.48 -10.49 -51.31
N ALA A 241 -13.84 -9.78 -50.23
CA ALA A 241 -14.39 -8.43 -50.28
C ALA A 241 -13.30 -7.36 -50.12
N SER A 242 -12.03 -7.77 -50.00
CA SER A 242 -10.89 -6.89 -49.79
C SER A 242 -11.12 -5.94 -48.60
N THR A 243 -11.54 -6.48 -47.48
CA THR A 243 -11.82 -5.69 -46.26
C THR A 243 -11.04 -6.16 -45.05
N PHE A 244 -10.59 -5.19 -44.27
CA PHE A 244 -10.05 -5.41 -42.92
C PHE A 244 -10.71 -4.42 -41.95
N ASP A 245 -11.26 -4.91 -40.84
CA ASP A 245 -12.08 -4.11 -39.94
C ASP A 245 -11.51 -3.98 -38.52
N SER A 246 -11.06 -5.09 -37.88
CA SER A 246 -10.59 -5.02 -36.50
C SER A 246 -9.70 -6.19 -36.10
N ILE A 247 -8.95 -5.95 -35.02
CA ILE A 247 -8.27 -6.94 -34.20
C ILE A 247 -8.89 -6.88 -32.80
N SER A 248 -9.32 -8.01 -32.26
CA SER A 248 -9.76 -8.13 -30.88
C SER A 248 -8.98 -9.25 -30.19
N ILE A 249 -8.45 -8.96 -29.01
CA ILE A 249 -7.67 -9.88 -28.18
C ILE A 249 -8.31 -9.91 -26.80
N VAL A 250 -8.79 -11.09 -26.42
CA VAL A 250 -9.25 -11.35 -25.06
C VAL A 250 -8.12 -12.04 -24.29
N TYR A 251 -7.85 -11.57 -23.09
CA TYR A 251 -6.94 -12.23 -22.17
C TYR A 251 -7.68 -12.64 -20.88
N SER A 252 -7.48 -13.87 -20.49
CA SER A 252 -7.95 -14.43 -19.21
C SER A 252 -6.75 -14.90 -18.39
N ALA A 253 -6.72 -14.58 -17.11
CA ALA A 253 -5.60 -14.95 -16.25
C ALA A 253 -5.40 -16.47 -16.24
N ASP A 254 -4.22 -16.93 -16.61
CA ASP A 254 -3.82 -18.33 -16.55
C ASP A 254 -2.63 -18.51 -15.59
N LYS A 255 -2.61 -19.60 -14.86
CA LYS A 255 -1.54 -19.90 -13.89
C LYS A 255 -0.18 -20.13 -14.57
N ASP A 256 -0.19 -20.64 -15.81
CA ASP A 256 1.02 -21.03 -16.52
C ASP A 256 1.73 -19.82 -17.16
N ASP A 257 1.02 -18.73 -17.41
CA ASP A 257 1.59 -17.47 -17.93
C ASP A 257 2.46 -16.73 -16.90
N TRP A 258 2.26 -16.99 -15.64
CA TRP A 258 3.02 -16.38 -14.55
C TRP A 258 4.49 -16.84 -14.48
N GLU A 259 4.79 -18.00 -15.06
CA GLU A 259 6.15 -18.54 -15.14
C GLU A 259 7.04 -17.80 -16.15
N ASN A 260 6.45 -17.28 -17.22
CA ASN A 260 7.21 -16.77 -18.38
C ASN A 260 7.68 -15.33 -18.23
N PHE A 261 7.16 -14.56 -17.27
CA PHE A 261 7.47 -13.13 -17.11
C PHE A 261 8.41 -12.80 -15.94
N GLY A 262 9.09 -13.80 -15.39
CA GLY A 262 10.14 -13.61 -14.37
C GLY A 262 9.65 -13.13 -13.00
N ASN A 263 8.36 -12.94 -12.84
CA ASN A 263 7.70 -12.69 -11.57
C ASN A 263 6.87 -13.93 -11.22
N THR A 264 7.50 -14.75 -10.57
CA THR A 264 7.12 -15.88 -9.78
C THR A 264 5.67 -15.88 -9.30
N TYR A 265 4.84 -16.74 -9.90
CA TYR A 265 3.91 -17.64 -9.22
C TYR A 265 2.83 -17.06 -8.30
N THR A 266 2.67 -15.77 -8.15
CA THR A 266 1.62 -15.23 -7.30
C THR A 266 0.60 -14.47 -8.14
N GLN A 267 -0.66 -14.88 -8.03
CA GLN A 267 -1.81 -14.09 -8.49
C GLN A 267 -2.03 -12.88 -7.56
N TYR A 268 -1.20 -12.76 -6.54
CA TYR A 268 -1.24 -11.75 -5.48
C TYR A 268 -0.10 -10.77 -5.67
N TYR A 269 -0.44 -9.52 -5.87
CA TYR A 269 0.49 -8.40 -6.01
C TYR A 269 0.42 -7.54 -4.78
N ALA A 270 1.51 -7.50 -4.02
CA ALA A 270 1.64 -6.66 -2.83
C ALA A 270 1.76 -5.18 -3.21
N GLU A 271 1.68 -4.30 -2.21
CA GLU A 271 1.92 -2.87 -2.41
C GLU A 271 3.27 -2.63 -3.09
N GLY A 272 3.25 -1.87 -4.17
CA GLY A 272 4.40 -1.60 -5.00
C GLY A 272 4.63 -2.59 -6.15
N ASP A 273 3.96 -3.74 -6.14
CA ASP A 273 4.04 -4.71 -7.23
C ASP A 273 3.10 -4.35 -8.37
N SER A 274 3.41 -4.88 -9.55
CA SER A 274 2.58 -4.71 -10.73
C SER A 274 2.36 -6.02 -11.49
N TRP A 275 1.14 -6.19 -11.96
CA TRP A 275 0.81 -7.16 -12.99
C TRP A 275 1.09 -6.52 -14.36
N VAL A 276 1.97 -7.13 -15.14
CA VAL A 276 2.32 -6.66 -16.49
C VAL A 276 1.57 -7.49 -17.51
N ASP A 277 1.01 -6.84 -18.54
CA ASP A 277 0.32 -7.48 -19.65
C ASP A 277 1.21 -8.57 -20.30
N PRO A 278 0.76 -9.83 -20.34
CA PRO A 278 1.56 -10.92 -20.90
C PRO A 278 1.61 -10.90 -22.44
N VAL A 279 0.66 -10.24 -23.10
CA VAL A 279 0.55 -10.25 -24.55
C VAL A 279 1.58 -9.31 -25.20
N PHE A 280 1.50 -8.04 -24.89
CA PHE A 280 2.37 -7.02 -25.48
C PHE A 280 3.48 -6.58 -24.54
N GLY A 281 3.26 -6.71 -23.20
CA GLY A 281 4.19 -6.24 -22.19
C GLY A 281 4.26 -4.72 -22.10
N ASN A 282 3.28 -4.01 -22.61
CA ASN A 282 3.32 -2.55 -22.76
C ASN A 282 2.55 -1.81 -21.68
N PHE A 283 1.63 -2.45 -20.97
CA PHE A 283 0.91 -1.85 -19.84
C PHE A 283 0.94 -2.74 -18.60
N GLN A 284 0.58 -2.16 -17.48
CA GLN A 284 0.54 -2.84 -16.20
C GLN A 284 -0.60 -2.33 -15.33
N PHE A 285 -1.08 -3.20 -14.44
CA PHE A 285 -1.84 -2.81 -13.26
C PHE A 285 -0.87 -2.74 -12.09
N LEU A 286 -0.79 -1.58 -11.48
CA LEU A 286 0.11 -1.30 -10.38
C LEU A 286 -0.70 -1.17 -9.11
N PHE A 287 -0.37 -1.93 -8.05
CA PHE A 287 -1.00 -1.79 -6.76
C PHE A 287 -0.20 -0.82 -5.88
N GLY A 288 -0.77 0.35 -5.62
CA GLY A 288 -0.18 1.40 -4.78
C GLY A 288 -0.53 1.29 -3.29
N GLY A 289 -1.10 0.14 -2.86
CA GLY A 289 -1.50 -0.08 -1.48
C GLY A 289 -2.89 0.45 -1.15
N MET A 290 -3.28 0.31 0.11
CA MET A 290 -4.50 0.89 0.65
C MET A 290 -4.24 2.34 1.04
N SER A 291 -5.26 3.19 0.88
CA SER A 291 -5.16 4.59 1.28
C SER A 291 -5.89 4.76 2.60
N SER A 292 -5.19 5.08 3.65
CA SER A 292 -5.78 5.70 4.83
C SER A 292 -4.70 6.16 5.80
N LYS A 293 -5.03 7.17 6.56
CA LYS A 293 -4.35 7.43 7.82
C LYS A 293 -4.95 6.48 8.84
N THR A 294 -4.10 5.83 9.61
CA THR A 294 -4.51 4.86 10.61
C THR A 294 -4.09 5.27 11.99
N GLU A 295 -4.88 4.89 12.97
CA GLU A 295 -4.56 4.96 14.39
C GLU A 295 -4.47 3.57 14.98
N VAL A 296 -3.69 3.42 16.04
CA VAL A 296 -3.46 2.15 16.72
C VAL A 296 -3.94 2.22 18.15
N LEU A 297 -4.75 1.23 18.56
CA LEU A 297 -5.03 0.92 19.94
C LEU A 297 -4.26 -0.34 20.32
N ASN A 298 -3.61 -0.31 21.48
CA ASN A 298 -2.93 -1.48 22.02
C ASN A 298 -3.63 -1.94 23.29
N LEU A 299 -3.88 -3.23 23.38
CA LEU A 299 -4.35 -3.89 24.59
C LEU A 299 -3.36 -4.99 24.93
N GLU A 300 -2.74 -4.89 26.07
CA GLU A 300 -1.73 -5.85 26.57
C GLU A 300 -2.11 -6.38 27.93
N ARG A 301 -1.88 -7.66 28.16
CA ARG A 301 -2.10 -8.34 29.42
C ARG A 301 -0.79 -8.51 30.19
N SER A 302 -0.85 -8.39 31.51
CA SER A 302 0.23 -8.72 32.43
C SER A 302 -0.36 -9.39 33.68
N GLY A 303 -0.51 -10.72 33.64
CA GLY A 303 -1.15 -11.50 34.70
C GLY A 303 -2.63 -11.13 34.87
N ASP A 304 -3.03 -10.70 36.05
CA ASP A 304 -4.38 -10.29 36.41
C ASP A 304 -4.74 -8.84 36.02
N GLU A 305 -3.84 -8.18 35.29
CA GLU A 305 -4.02 -6.84 34.74
C GLU A 305 -4.02 -6.85 33.20
N ALA A 306 -4.76 -5.92 32.59
CA ALA A 306 -4.67 -5.62 31.16
C ALA A 306 -4.72 -4.10 30.95
N THR A 307 -3.92 -3.59 30.02
CA THR A 307 -3.79 -2.16 29.77
C THR A 307 -4.21 -1.84 28.34
N LEU A 308 -5.20 -0.95 28.17
CA LEU A 308 -5.62 -0.39 26.88
C LEU A 308 -4.97 0.98 26.72
N THR A 309 -4.23 1.16 25.63
CA THR A 309 -3.59 2.43 25.26
C THR A 309 -4.12 2.93 23.93
N PHE A 310 -4.52 4.19 23.84
CA PHE A 310 -4.98 4.85 22.62
C PHE A 310 -4.78 6.37 22.72
N LYS A 311 -5.12 7.13 21.66
CA LYS A 311 -5.06 8.59 21.66
C LYS A 311 -6.46 9.21 21.69
N ASN A 312 -6.62 10.30 22.43
CA ASN A 312 -7.85 11.09 22.41
C ASN A 312 -7.92 12.01 21.18
N THR A 313 -8.99 12.77 21.04
CA THR A 313 -9.20 13.71 19.91
C THR A 313 -8.13 14.80 19.76
N LYS A 314 -7.31 15.02 20.79
CA LYS A 314 -6.18 15.96 20.74
C LYS A 314 -4.84 15.30 20.45
N GLY A 315 -4.82 13.98 20.36
CA GLY A 315 -3.60 13.19 20.18
C GLY A 315 -2.86 12.86 21.48
N ASP A 316 -3.43 13.21 22.64
CA ASP A 316 -2.85 12.83 23.94
C ASP A 316 -3.08 11.35 24.20
N GLU A 317 -2.08 10.69 24.78
CA GLU A 317 -2.15 9.27 25.12
C GLU A 317 -3.05 9.03 26.33
N VAL A 318 -3.92 8.04 26.21
CA VAL A 318 -4.82 7.58 27.25
C VAL A 318 -4.48 6.15 27.58
N VAL A 319 -4.23 5.88 28.86
CA VAL A 319 -3.91 4.55 29.39
C VAL A 319 -5.02 4.11 30.34
N VAL A 320 -5.69 3.02 30.03
CA VAL A 320 -6.79 2.45 30.83
C VAL A 320 -6.38 1.08 31.33
N ASP A 321 -6.28 0.95 32.65
CA ASP A 321 -5.97 -0.33 33.27
C ASP A 321 -7.26 -1.09 33.60
N TYR A 322 -7.24 -2.40 33.38
CA TYR A 322 -8.28 -3.36 33.76
C TYR A 322 -7.68 -4.34 34.74
N TYR A 323 -8.51 -4.75 35.69
CA TYR A 323 -8.11 -5.71 36.70
C TYR A 323 -9.15 -6.82 36.85
N MET A 324 -8.69 -8.05 37.04
CA MET A 324 -9.55 -9.20 37.34
C MET A 324 -8.90 -10.12 38.35
N SER A 325 -9.67 -10.76 39.24
CA SER A 325 -9.14 -11.76 40.15
C SER A 325 -10.12 -12.89 40.42
N ALA A 326 -9.59 -14.08 40.77
CA ALA A 326 -10.36 -15.27 41.10
C ALA A 326 -11.18 -15.18 42.37
N ALA A 327 -10.88 -14.23 43.27
CA ALA A 327 -11.54 -14.09 44.55
C ALA A 327 -12.34 -12.80 44.62
N ALA A 328 -13.59 -12.90 45.09
CA ALA A 328 -14.32 -11.71 45.54
C ALA A 328 -13.46 -10.97 46.56
N ARG A 329 -12.94 -9.79 46.21
CA ARG A 329 -12.25 -8.97 47.17
C ARG A 329 -13.27 -8.43 48.16
N ALA A 330 -13.31 -9.09 49.31
CA ALA A 330 -14.21 -8.74 50.39
C ALA A 330 -13.64 -7.55 51.15
N THR A 331 -14.39 -6.47 51.08
CA THR A 331 -14.35 -5.29 51.95
C THR A 331 -13.21 -4.28 51.81
N PRO A 332 -13.54 -3.03 51.91
CA PRO A 332 -12.75 -1.86 51.57
C PRO A 332 -11.81 -1.40 52.67
N THR A 333 -11.05 -2.28 53.25
CA THR A 333 -9.99 -1.91 54.19
C THR A 333 -8.61 -1.80 53.52
N ASP A 334 -8.50 -2.33 52.32
CA ASP A 334 -7.37 -2.12 51.45
C ASP A 334 -7.78 -1.21 50.29
N LYS A 335 -6.86 -0.50 49.73
CA LYS A 335 -6.99 0.47 48.62
C LYS A 335 -7.62 -0.08 47.35
N SER A 336 -7.90 -1.37 47.29
CA SER A 336 -8.54 -2.08 46.22
C SER A 336 -9.99 -2.35 46.57
N THR A 337 -10.88 -1.43 46.33
CA THR A 337 -12.30 -1.63 46.54
C THR A 337 -12.98 -2.10 45.28
N THR A 338 -13.37 -3.35 45.31
CA THR A 338 -14.63 -3.91 44.83
C THR A 338 -15.17 -3.35 43.52
N TYR A 339 -14.52 -3.70 42.46
CA TYR A 339 -15.22 -3.92 41.18
C TYR A 339 -14.94 -5.38 40.81
N GLY A 340 -16.02 -6.17 40.67
CA GLY A 340 -15.92 -7.59 40.49
C GLY A 340 -15.98 -8.36 41.80
N THR A 341 -17.18 -8.67 42.28
CA THR A 341 -17.42 -9.30 43.55
C THR A 341 -17.36 -10.80 43.52
N ASP A 342 -17.10 -11.43 42.41
CA ASP A 342 -17.22 -12.90 42.23
C ASP A 342 -16.12 -13.56 41.39
N GLY A 343 -15.01 -12.90 41.14
CA GLY A 343 -13.89 -13.50 40.40
C GLY A 343 -14.16 -13.78 38.90
N THR A 344 -15.25 -13.25 38.37
CA THR A 344 -15.64 -13.43 36.97
C THR A 344 -15.82 -12.10 36.22
N THR A 345 -15.67 -10.98 36.92
CA THR A 345 -15.91 -9.65 36.37
C THR A 345 -14.59 -8.94 36.14
N ILE A 346 -14.31 -8.64 34.88
CA ILE A 346 -13.22 -7.71 34.51
C ILE A 346 -13.70 -6.32 34.80
N THR A 347 -12.93 -5.56 35.53
CA THR A 347 -13.25 -4.18 35.84
C THR A 347 -12.06 -3.29 35.54
N PRO A 348 -12.31 -2.09 35.05
CA PRO A 348 -11.26 -1.08 34.92
C PRO A 348 -10.75 -0.68 36.30
N GLY A 349 -9.45 -0.71 36.45
CA GLY A 349 -8.77 -0.41 37.67
C GLY A 349 -7.50 -1.23 37.81
N ASP A 350 -6.66 -0.85 38.76
CA ASP A 350 -5.43 -1.53 39.03
C ASP A 350 -5.42 -1.92 40.55
N THR A 351 -4.64 -2.94 40.90
CA THR A 351 -4.51 -3.44 42.27
C THR A 351 -3.84 -2.45 43.21
N THR A 352 -3.02 -1.55 42.68
CA THR A 352 -2.20 -0.62 43.43
C THR A 352 -2.71 0.80 43.43
N SER A 353 -3.30 1.24 42.31
CA SER A 353 -3.70 2.62 42.04
C SER A 353 -5.18 2.91 42.27
N GLY A 354 -5.99 1.88 42.53
CA GLY A 354 -7.42 2.02 42.75
C GLY A 354 -8.28 1.99 41.46
N PRO A 355 -9.60 1.90 41.59
CA PRO A 355 -10.48 1.66 40.46
C PRO A 355 -10.65 2.87 39.58
N ILE A 356 -10.74 2.63 38.26
CA ILE A 356 -11.27 3.59 37.30
C ILE A 356 -12.78 3.52 37.35
N LEU A 357 -13.42 4.66 37.45
CA LEU A 357 -14.87 4.76 37.50
C LEU A 357 -15.44 5.18 36.16
N PHE A 358 -16.39 4.37 35.72
CA PHE A 358 -17.19 4.72 34.57
C PHE A 358 -18.56 5.17 34.94
N GLN A 359 -19.09 5.93 34.05
CA GLN A 359 -20.46 6.24 34.13
C GLN A 359 -21.22 6.07 32.84
N ALA A 360 -22.13 5.11 32.88
CA ALA A 360 -23.12 4.86 31.82
C ALA A 360 -24.43 5.58 32.12
N GLY A 361 -24.44 6.90 32.28
CA GLY A 361 -25.66 7.69 32.44
C GLY A 361 -26.44 7.48 33.75
N THR A 362 -25.90 6.79 34.73
CA THR A 362 -26.48 6.61 36.06
C THR A 362 -25.56 7.19 37.12
N THR A 363 -26.11 7.61 38.25
CA THR A 363 -25.32 8.14 39.37
C THR A 363 -24.40 7.04 39.91
N ALA A 364 -23.11 7.19 39.75
CA ALA A 364 -22.14 6.33 40.40
C ALA A 364 -21.86 6.87 41.81
N VAL A 365 -21.81 5.96 42.74
CA VAL A 365 -21.39 6.25 44.10
C VAL A 365 -20.09 5.54 44.33
N ILE A 366 -19.02 6.31 44.54
CA ILE A 366 -17.78 5.77 45.03
C ILE A 366 -18.00 5.50 46.52
N GLN A 367 -18.32 4.26 46.87
CA GLN A 367 -18.47 3.87 48.27
C GLN A 367 -17.10 3.65 48.90
N ASN A 368 -16.98 4.19 50.08
CA ASN A 368 -15.86 4.05 51.00
C ASN A 368 -14.50 4.66 50.59
N VAL A 369 -14.51 5.94 50.36
CA VAL A 369 -13.33 6.76 50.64
C VAL A 369 -13.13 6.84 52.15
N SER A 370 -13.24 5.69 52.85
CA SER A 370 -13.46 5.61 54.29
C SER A 370 -12.20 5.69 55.14
N ASN A 371 -11.13 6.32 54.67
CA ASN A 371 -10.03 6.70 55.52
C ASN A 371 -9.43 8.04 55.14
N VAL A 372 -10.28 9.03 54.94
CA VAL A 372 -9.82 10.41 54.90
C VAL A 372 -9.61 10.94 56.30
N SER A 373 -8.75 10.31 57.02
CA SER A 373 -7.98 11.08 57.97
C SER A 373 -6.85 11.70 57.18
N THR A 374 -7.11 12.86 56.65
CA THR A 374 -6.13 13.89 56.25
C THR A 374 -4.97 13.50 55.31
N THR A 375 -4.79 12.29 54.85
CA THR A 375 -3.57 11.94 54.08
C THR A 375 -3.66 10.91 52.99
N THR A 376 -4.77 10.22 52.79
CA THR A 376 -4.82 9.27 51.63
C THR A 376 -6.25 8.95 51.21
N PHE A 377 -6.75 9.68 50.22
CA PHE A 377 -7.72 9.08 49.29
C PHE A 377 -6.96 8.01 48.50
N PRO A 378 -7.56 6.85 48.25
CA PRO A 378 -7.02 5.96 47.25
C PRO A 378 -7.00 6.69 45.88
N ASP A 379 -6.06 6.36 45.05
CA ASP A 379 -5.85 6.90 43.71
C ASP A 379 -7.08 6.58 42.83
N VAL A 380 -8.12 7.43 42.94
CA VAL A 380 -9.38 7.25 42.23
C VAL A 380 -9.29 7.91 40.87
N LYS A 381 -9.31 7.12 39.83
CA LYS A 381 -9.32 7.59 38.45
C LYS A 381 -10.75 7.68 37.91
N LEU A 382 -11.08 8.76 37.25
CA LEU A 382 -12.39 9.03 36.67
C LEU A 382 -12.27 9.14 35.15
N TRP A 383 -13.06 8.35 34.46
CA TRP A 383 -13.27 8.50 33.04
C TRP A 383 -14.27 9.62 32.79
N TYR A 384 -13.82 10.70 32.20
CA TYR A 384 -14.64 11.88 31.95
C TYR A 384 -14.62 12.27 30.48
N VAL A 385 -15.78 12.29 29.87
CA VAL A 385 -15.91 12.65 28.44
C VAL A 385 -16.64 13.98 28.35
N LEU A 386 -16.02 14.94 27.67
CA LEU A 386 -16.62 16.23 27.33
C LEU A 386 -17.61 16.11 26.18
N ASN A 387 -18.45 17.13 26.00
CA ASN A 387 -19.29 17.26 24.79
C ASN A 387 -18.39 17.30 23.56
N GLY A 388 -18.60 16.36 22.63
CA GLY A 388 -17.75 16.19 21.45
C GLY A 388 -16.75 15.05 21.58
N GLY A 389 -16.92 14.16 22.56
CA GLY A 389 -16.16 12.91 22.65
C GLY A 389 -14.76 13.04 23.29
N GLU A 390 -14.30 14.25 23.62
CA GLU A 390 -12.97 14.46 24.21
C GLU A 390 -12.86 13.79 25.59
N LEU A 391 -11.97 12.81 25.70
CA LEU A 391 -11.74 12.05 26.93
C LEU A 391 -10.66 12.68 27.79
N HIS A 392 -10.94 12.71 29.07
CA HIS A 392 -10.01 12.99 30.16
C HIS A 392 -10.02 11.87 31.20
N LEU A 393 -8.86 11.41 31.58
CA LEU A 393 -8.67 10.48 32.70
C LEU A 393 -8.21 11.30 33.91
N LEU A 394 -9.13 11.49 34.86
CA LEU A 394 -8.92 12.35 36.01
C LEU A 394 -8.59 11.50 37.24
N GLU A 395 -7.42 11.69 37.85
CA GLU A 395 -7.08 11.09 39.13
C GLU A 395 -7.40 12.05 40.27
N PHE A 396 -8.07 11.55 41.29
CA PHE A 396 -8.37 12.36 42.47
C PHE A 396 -7.12 12.61 43.29
N ASP A 397 -6.78 13.88 43.56
CA ASP A 397 -5.59 14.29 44.28
C ASP A 397 -5.92 14.77 45.69
N GLU A 398 -6.83 15.77 45.85
CA GLU A 398 -7.02 16.45 47.14
C GLU A 398 -8.46 16.97 47.34
N PHE A 399 -8.94 16.94 48.56
CA PHE A 399 -10.09 17.69 49.01
C PHE A 399 -9.67 18.84 49.92
N ASP A 400 -9.85 20.08 49.49
CA ASP A 400 -9.64 21.29 50.23
C ASP A 400 -10.88 21.58 51.11
N GLU A 401 -10.83 21.15 52.41
CA GLU A 401 -11.94 21.31 53.34
C GLU A 401 -12.25 22.78 53.66
N ASP A 402 -11.25 23.69 53.62
CA ASP A 402 -11.43 25.08 53.93
C ASP A 402 -12.21 25.82 52.84
N ASN A 403 -12.06 25.40 51.59
CA ASN A 403 -12.70 26.02 50.42
C ASN A 403 -13.75 25.12 49.77
N ASN A 404 -14.01 23.92 50.26
CA ASN A 404 -14.88 22.90 49.70
C ASN A 404 -14.62 22.64 48.22
N LYS A 405 -13.36 22.37 47.84
CA LYS A 405 -12.95 22.10 46.46
C LYS A 405 -12.25 20.77 46.33
N LEU A 406 -12.48 20.12 45.19
CA LEU A 406 -11.72 18.93 44.80
C LEU A 406 -10.63 19.31 43.80
N THR A 407 -9.50 18.69 43.92
CA THR A 407 -8.41 18.76 42.95
C THR A 407 -8.27 17.39 42.31
N PHE A 408 -8.13 17.40 40.97
CA PHE A 408 -7.84 16.22 40.18
C PHE A 408 -6.55 16.48 39.39
N GLU A 409 -5.77 15.45 39.18
CA GLU A 409 -4.75 15.41 38.18
C GLU A 409 -5.39 14.82 36.91
N ASP A 410 -5.32 15.53 35.78
CA ASP A 410 -5.72 15.04 34.49
C ASP A 410 -4.54 14.27 33.89
N LEU A 411 -4.59 12.95 33.96
CA LEU A 411 -3.52 12.07 33.48
C LEU A 411 -3.34 12.13 31.97
N THR A 412 -4.38 12.57 31.25
CA THR A 412 -4.36 12.68 29.79
C THR A 412 -3.56 13.91 29.34
N SER A 413 -3.73 15.04 30.03
CA SER A 413 -3.03 16.29 29.70
C SER A 413 -1.86 16.62 30.62
N GLY A 414 -1.65 15.85 31.71
CA GLY A 414 -0.63 16.10 32.73
C GLY A 414 -0.89 17.38 33.54
N SER A 415 -2.14 17.85 33.62
CA SER A 415 -2.48 19.10 34.26
C SER A 415 -3.33 18.91 35.53
N SER A 416 -3.09 19.74 36.59
CA SER A 416 -3.94 19.77 37.77
C SER A 416 -5.18 20.63 37.55
N VAL A 417 -6.35 20.07 37.82
CA VAL A 417 -7.65 20.71 37.60
C VAL A 417 -8.42 20.81 38.92
N LYS A 418 -8.95 21.99 39.24
CA LYS A 418 -9.73 22.24 40.44
C LYS A 418 -11.20 22.50 40.14
N THR A 419 -12.08 21.97 41.00
CA THR A 419 -13.52 22.28 40.92
C THR A 419 -13.80 23.71 41.43
N SER A 420 -14.96 24.23 41.00
CA SER A 420 -15.62 25.30 41.79
C SER A 420 -15.98 24.76 43.18
N ALA A 421 -16.28 25.66 44.12
CA ALA A 421 -16.62 25.23 45.49
C ALA A 421 -17.90 24.40 45.48
N LEU A 422 -17.87 23.25 46.13
CA LEU A 422 -19.03 22.39 46.42
C LEU A 422 -19.91 23.01 47.51
N SER A 423 -21.23 22.79 47.42
CA SER A 423 -22.13 23.17 48.53
C SER A 423 -21.88 22.31 49.74
N ALA A 424 -22.00 22.88 50.92
CA ALA A 424 -21.83 22.18 52.19
C ALA A 424 -22.95 21.15 52.50
N VAL A 425 -23.83 20.84 51.56
CA VAL A 425 -24.91 19.88 51.76
C VAL A 425 -24.43 18.50 51.45
N ALA A 426 -24.22 17.72 52.48
CA ALA A 426 -23.73 16.36 52.39
C ALA A 426 -24.56 15.48 51.47
N GLY A 427 -23.91 14.87 50.45
CA GLY A 427 -24.44 13.76 49.71
C GLY A 427 -25.36 14.08 48.52
N ALA A 428 -25.41 15.34 48.06
CA ALA A 428 -26.17 15.70 46.88
C ALA A 428 -25.23 15.97 45.67
N LEU A 429 -25.59 15.48 44.50
CA LEU A 429 -24.94 15.87 43.27
C LEU A 429 -25.26 17.31 42.93
N GLU A 430 -24.26 18.09 42.61
CA GLU A 430 -24.40 19.45 42.11
C GLU A 430 -23.52 19.69 40.89
N SER A 431 -23.90 20.64 40.05
CA SER A 431 -23.09 21.01 38.89
C SER A 431 -21.94 21.89 39.37
N VAL A 432 -20.73 21.40 39.19
CA VAL A 432 -19.49 22.12 39.51
C VAL A 432 -18.67 22.32 38.25
N THR A 433 -17.98 23.46 38.18
CA THR A 433 -17.03 23.71 37.10
C THR A 433 -15.71 23.05 37.42
N LEU A 434 -15.18 22.27 36.49
CA LEU A 434 -13.89 21.58 36.61
C LEU A 434 -12.85 22.34 35.75
N GLY A 435 -12.27 23.40 36.35
CA GLY A 435 -11.26 24.21 35.67
C GLY A 435 -11.71 24.71 34.31
N SER A 436 -10.90 24.49 33.29
CA SER A 436 -11.21 24.80 31.89
C SER A 436 -11.96 23.67 31.17
N LEU A 437 -12.10 22.49 31.78
CA LEU A 437 -12.69 21.31 31.13
C LEU A 437 -14.22 21.31 31.07
N GLY A 438 -14.89 22.26 31.73
CA GLY A 438 -16.34 22.37 31.69
C GLY A 438 -17.03 22.08 33.01
N SER A 439 -18.29 21.65 32.98
CA SER A 439 -19.07 21.38 34.16
C SER A 439 -19.41 19.90 34.31
N ILE A 440 -19.22 19.38 35.51
CA ILE A 440 -19.48 18.01 35.89
C ILE A 440 -20.44 17.95 37.08
N GLN A 441 -21.19 16.87 37.22
CA GLN A 441 -22.01 16.61 38.40
C GLN A 441 -21.20 15.86 39.46
N LEU A 442 -20.87 16.56 40.54
CA LEU A 442 -20.11 16.00 41.67
C LEU A 442 -20.87 16.25 42.97
N GLY A 443 -20.63 15.38 43.94
CA GLY A 443 -21.08 15.56 45.30
C GLY A 443 -20.10 14.89 46.26
N TYR A 444 -19.92 15.47 47.43
CA TYR A 444 -19.11 14.90 48.51
C TYR A 444 -19.90 14.75 49.78
N ASN A 445 -19.88 13.56 50.37
CA ASN A 445 -20.54 13.28 51.63
C ASN A 445 -19.45 13.07 52.70
N SER A 446 -19.20 14.10 53.51
CA SER A 446 -18.18 14.06 54.59
C SER A 446 -18.51 13.09 55.71
N ALA A 447 -19.79 12.70 55.88
CA ALA A 447 -20.20 11.79 56.94
C ALA A 447 -19.95 10.33 56.60
N SER A 448 -20.02 9.96 55.29
CA SER A 448 -19.74 8.63 54.78
C SER A 448 -18.43 8.59 53.97
N THR A 449 -17.77 9.74 53.83
CA THR A 449 -16.57 9.86 53.02
C THR A 449 -16.75 9.34 51.59
N GLU A 450 -17.88 9.70 51.00
CA GLU A 450 -18.26 9.26 49.63
C GLU A 450 -18.09 10.43 48.68
N LEU A 451 -17.45 10.15 47.54
CA LEU A 451 -17.49 11.01 46.35
C LEU A 451 -18.58 10.51 45.43
N LEU A 452 -19.51 11.39 45.11
CA LEU A 452 -20.58 11.12 44.17
C LEU A 452 -20.23 11.75 42.81
N PHE A 453 -20.39 11.01 41.76
CA PHE A 453 -20.04 11.46 40.42
C PHE A 453 -21.09 11.09 39.39
N ASN A 454 -21.46 12.02 38.51
CA ASN A 454 -22.35 11.76 37.39
C ASN A 454 -21.80 12.42 36.11
N ALA A 455 -21.38 11.61 35.16
CA ALA A 455 -21.04 12.03 33.81
C ALA A 455 -22.19 11.76 32.83
N THR A 456 -22.31 12.58 31.83
CA THR A 456 -23.45 12.52 30.89
C THR A 456 -23.12 11.67 29.66
N ALA A 457 -21.89 11.33 29.41
CA ALA A 457 -21.44 10.51 28.28
C ALA A 457 -20.36 9.53 28.71
N ASN A 458 -20.42 8.30 28.17
CA ASN A 458 -19.48 7.22 28.44
C ASN A 458 -18.71 6.76 27.20
N VAL A 459 -18.93 7.43 26.08
CA VAL A 459 -18.29 7.14 24.79
C VAL A 459 -17.26 8.21 24.53
N ALA A 460 -16.01 7.79 24.41
CA ALA A 460 -14.91 8.65 24.04
C ALA A 460 -14.64 8.57 22.54
N GLU A 461 -14.31 9.70 21.95
CA GLU A 461 -13.78 9.73 20.60
C GLU A 461 -12.24 9.64 20.63
N THR A 462 -11.70 8.91 19.69
CA THR A 462 -10.27 8.80 19.46
C THR A 462 -9.78 9.88 18.48
N MET A 463 -8.48 9.94 18.24
CA MET A 463 -7.88 10.97 17.38
C MET A 463 -8.47 10.98 15.95
N TYR A 464 -8.84 9.83 15.41
CA TYR A 464 -9.40 9.67 14.07
C TYR A 464 -10.90 9.35 14.07
N GLY A 465 -11.61 9.75 15.11
CA GLY A 465 -13.07 9.69 15.15
C GLY A 465 -13.65 8.30 15.45
N GLY A 466 -12.83 7.34 15.87
CA GLY A 466 -13.33 6.09 16.44
C GLY A 466 -13.98 6.33 17.78
N GLU A 467 -15.11 5.66 18.06
CA GLU A 467 -15.81 5.78 19.32
C GLU A 467 -15.51 4.59 20.23
N ILE A 468 -14.94 4.84 21.41
CA ILE A 468 -14.67 3.82 22.42
C ILE A 468 -15.66 3.94 23.57
N ALA A 469 -16.40 2.87 23.84
CA ALA A 469 -17.22 2.74 25.03
C ALA A 469 -16.66 1.61 25.90
N LEU A 470 -16.22 1.96 27.10
CA LEU A 470 -15.79 0.97 28.07
C LEU A 470 -16.98 0.22 28.64
N SER A 471 -16.85 -1.09 28.78
CA SER A 471 -17.96 -1.93 29.21
C SER A 471 -17.98 -2.11 30.71
N THR A 472 -19.19 -2.13 31.24
CA THR A 472 -19.47 -2.58 32.62
C THR A 472 -20.04 -3.99 32.65
N THR A 473 -20.12 -4.64 31.49
CA THR A 473 -20.67 -5.99 31.35
C THR A 473 -19.57 -7.00 31.57
N ASN A 474 -19.86 -8.03 32.37
CA ASN A 474 -18.91 -9.10 32.64
C ASN A 474 -18.35 -9.71 31.36
N GLY A 475 -17.04 -9.84 31.28
CA GLY A 475 -16.32 -10.43 30.15
C GLY A 475 -16.10 -9.51 28.94
N THR A 476 -16.67 -8.31 28.90
CA THR A 476 -16.41 -7.32 27.85
C THR A 476 -15.52 -6.21 28.39
N LEU A 477 -14.43 -5.89 27.69
CA LEU A 477 -13.54 -4.78 28.07
C LEU A 477 -14.05 -3.46 27.49
N PHE A 478 -14.20 -3.41 26.18
CA PHE A 478 -14.72 -2.21 25.49
C PHE A 478 -15.38 -2.57 24.16
N THR A 479 -16.14 -1.63 23.65
CA THR A 479 -16.60 -1.65 22.25
C THR A 479 -15.95 -0.51 21.50
N LEU A 480 -15.58 -0.77 20.26
CA LEU A 480 -15.06 0.21 19.31
C LEU A 480 -16.05 0.34 18.16
N VAL A 481 -16.48 1.56 17.86
CA VAL A 481 -17.18 1.89 16.62
C VAL A 481 -16.19 2.61 15.73
N SER A 482 -15.89 2.05 14.56
CA SER A 482 -14.99 2.67 13.62
C SER A 482 -15.65 3.84 12.89
N PRO A 483 -14.90 4.88 12.50
CA PRO A 483 -15.42 5.88 11.57
C PRO A 483 -15.79 5.22 10.26
N THR A 484 -16.88 5.63 9.66
CA THR A 484 -17.46 5.00 8.46
C THR A 484 -17.75 5.97 7.34
N GLU A 485 -17.50 7.25 7.57
CA GLU A 485 -17.73 8.25 6.57
C GLU A 485 -16.54 8.34 5.62
N ASP A 486 -16.82 8.12 4.34
CA ASP A 486 -15.99 8.58 3.25
C ASP A 486 -16.64 9.84 2.67
N SER A 487 -15.87 10.90 2.49
CA SER A 487 -16.36 12.16 1.93
C SER A 487 -16.93 12.01 0.52
N ASP A 488 -16.60 10.95 -0.18
CA ASP A 488 -16.94 10.70 -1.57
C ASP A 488 -17.99 9.58 -1.75
N GLU A 489 -18.23 8.73 -0.73
CA GLU A 489 -19.17 7.62 -0.78
C GLU A 489 -20.08 7.61 0.44
N ALA A 490 -21.38 7.46 0.21
CA ALA A 490 -22.33 7.20 1.28
C ALA A 490 -22.27 5.71 1.69
N GLN A 491 -21.25 5.32 2.43
CA GLN A 491 -21.23 4.00 3.06
C GLN A 491 -22.28 3.94 4.17
N SER A 492 -23.12 2.92 4.15
CA SER A 492 -24.18 2.80 5.12
C SER A 492 -23.78 1.93 6.31
N GLY A 493 -23.83 2.51 7.51
CA GLY A 493 -23.77 1.79 8.78
C GLY A 493 -22.36 1.67 9.36
N ASP A 494 -22.32 1.87 10.67
CA ASP A 494 -21.10 1.79 11.46
C ASP A 494 -20.69 0.34 11.70
N GLU A 495 -19.42 0.05 11.75
CA GLU A 495 -18.91 -1.23 12.21
C GLU A 495 -18.63 -1.15 13.71
N THR A 496 -19.29 -2.02 14.47
CA THR A 496 -19.09 -2.11 15.91
C THR A 496 -18.35 -3.39 16.25
N PHE A 497 -17.26 -3.25 16.97
CA PHE A 497 -16.43 -4.35 17.44
C PHE A 497 -16.52 -4.46 18.95
N THR A 498 -16.48 -5.69 19.44
CA THR A 498 -16.44 -5.98 20.87
C THR A 498 -15.15 -6.70 21.19
N VAL A 499 -14.40 -6.16 22.14
CA VAL A 499 -13.20 -6.76 22.72
C VAL A 499 -13.56 -7.28 24.10
N ALA A 500 -13.25 -8.54 24.33
CA ALA A 500 -13.60 -9.27 25.53
C ALA A 500 -12.41 -10.01 26.11
N ALA A 501 -12.55 -10.44 27.36
CA ALA A 501 -11.56 -11.28 28.01
C ALA A 501 -12.25 -12.25 29.00
N THR A 502 -11.54 -13.30 29.37
CA THR A 502 -11.92 -14.22 30.42
C THR A 502 -10.81 -14.29 31.48
N PHE A 503 -11.13 -14.79 32.64
CA PHE A 503 -10.11 -14.96 33.69
C PHE A 503 -9.80 -16.45 33.85
N ASP A 504 -8.54 -16.84 33.61
CA ASP A 504 -8.08 -18.19 33.91
C ASP A 504 -7.75 -18.32 35.41
N THR A 505 -8.57 -19.09 36.08
CA THR A 505 -8.39 -19.38 37.51
C THR A 505 -7.26 -20.36 37.80
N THR A 506 -6.68 -20.97 36.78
CA THR A 506 -5.59 -21.94 36.93
C THR A 506 -4.26 -21.23 37.02
N ASP A 507 -4.06 -20.27 36.12
CA ASP A 507 -2.83 -19.50 36.02
C ASP A 507 -2.93 -18.12 36.67
N ASP A 508 -4.13 -17.74 37.15
CA ASP A 508 -4.43 -16.46 37.82
C ASP A 508 -4.16 -15.26 36.89
N GLU A 509 -4.66 -15.33 35.66
CA GLU A 509 -4.42 -14.32 34.62
C GLU A 509 -5.65 -14.00 33.77
N ILE A 510 -5.60 -12.86 33.07
CA ILE A 510 -6.59 -12.44 32.10
C ILE A 510 -6.23 -13.06 30.74
N ASP A 511 -7.16 -13.79 30.13
CA ASP A 511 -7.05 -14.23 28.75
C ASP A 511 -7.86 -13.29 27.87
N LEU A 512 -7.20 -12.60 26.96
CA LEU A 512 -7.86 -11.81 25.94
C LEU A 512 -8.58 -12.71 24.95
N SER A 513 -9.70 -12.27 24.45
CA SER A 513 -10.48 -13.04 23.47
C SER A 513 -10.32 -12.43 22.08
N ALA A 514 -10.41 -13.28 21.07
CA ALA A 514 -10.49 -12.81 19.69
C ALA A 514 -11.62 -11.78 19.51
N PRO A 515 -11.41 -10.72 18.71
CA PRO A 515 -12.40 -9.69 18.53
C PRO A 515 -13.66 -10.21 17.83
N THR A 516 -14.82 -9.65 18.17
CA THR A 516 -16.09 -9.95 17.51
C THR A 516 -16.69 -8.68 16.91
N THR A 517 -17.51 -8.82 15.88
CA THR A 517 -18.18 -7.70 15.23
C THR A 517 -19.69 -7.93 15.14
N SER A 518 -20.45 -6.85 15.13
CA SER A 518 -21.88 -6.89 14.81
C SER A 518 -22.16 -7.19 13.34
N GLY A 519 -21.15 -7.01 12.47
CA GLY A 519 -21.18 -7.28 11.03
C GLY A 519 -20.48 -8.59 10.66
N THR A 520 -19.69 -8.54 9.59
CA THR A 520 -18.90 -9.68 9.10
C THR A 520 -17.48 -9.20 8.85
N PHE A 521 -16.51 -9.93 9.30
CA PHE A 521 -15.12 -9.69 8.90
C PHE A 521 -14.92 -10.05 7.42
N HIS A 522 -14.17 -9.22 6.72
CA HIS A 522 -13.64 -9.54 5.40
C HIS A 522 -12.66 -10.72 5.47
N ALA A 523 -11.76 -10.71 6.46
CA ALA A 523 -10.90 -11.83 6.82
C ALA A 523 -11.01 -12.08 8.34
N SER A 524 -11.14 -13.33 8.76
CA SER A 524 -11.37 -13.71 10.16
C SER A 524 -10.48 -14.88 10.55
N ALA A 525 -9.74 -14.74 11.65
CA ALA A 525 -8.82 -15.73 12.19
C ALA A 525 -7.81 -16.25 11.14
N VAL A 526 -7.25 -15.31 10.38
CA VAL A 526 -6.22 -15.61 9.38
C VAL A 526 -4.86 -15.53 10.06
N ASN A 527 -4.05 -16.57 9.98
CA ASN A 527 -2.69 -16.51 10.51
C ASN A 527 -1.91 -15.35 9.88
N LYS A 528 -1.08 -14.67 10.65
CA LYS A 528 -0.26 -13.55 10.15
C LYS A 528 0.84 -14.06 9.22
N GLU A 529 1.53 -15.10 9.62
CA GLU A 529 2.64 -15.71 8.89
C GLU A 529 2.28 -17.10 8.37
N TYR A 530 2.98 -17.54 7.31
CA TYR A 530 2.77 -18.86 6.74
C TYR A 530 3.28 -19.97 7.70
N ASN A 531 2.43 -20.95 8.00
CA ASN A 531 2.70 -22.05 8.95
C ASN A 531 2.97 -21.62 10.41
N ASP A 532 2.62 -20.40 10.77
CA ASP A 532 2.63 -19.93 12.13
C ASP A 532 1.20 -19.53 12.54
N ASN A 533 0.77 -19.94 13.72
CA ASN A 533 -0.58 -19.69 14.23
C ASN A 533 -0.58 -18.89 15.54
N ASP A 534 0.58 -18.37 15.92
CA ASP A 534 0.73 -17.63 17.18
C ASP A 534 -0.04 -16.31 17.10
N VAL A 535 -0.06 -15.67 15.92
CA VAL A 535 -0.77 -14.41 15.69
C VAL A 535 -1.84 -14.58 14.62
N GLN A 536 -3.06 -14.18 14.95
CA GLN A 536 -4.20 -14.16 14.04
C GLN A 536 -4.66 -12.75 13.69
N MET A 537 -5.00 -12.57 12.41
CA MET A 537 -5.50 -11.33 11.85
C MET A 537 -7.02 -11.40 11.66
N PHE A 538 -7.69 -10.31 12.00
CA PHE A 538 -9.09 -10.08 11.68
C PHE A 538 -9.19 -8.74 10.95
N VAL A 539 -9.81 -8.72 9.79
CA VAL A 539 -9.92 -7.51 8.98
C VAL A 539 -11.39 -7.25 8.66
N SER A 540 -11.86 -6.06 8.97
CA SER A 540 -13.24 -5.68 8.68
C SER A 540 -13.44 -5.32 7.21
N THR A 541 -14.68 -5.18 6.78
CA THR A 541 -15.01 -4.76 5.42
C THR A 541 -14.60 -3.33 5.13
N LYS A 542 -14.45 -2.50 6.16
CA LYS A 542 -14.07 -1.08 6.07
C LYS A 542 -12.60 -0.80 6.46
N GLY A 543 -11.83 -1.85 6.70
CA GLY A 543 -10.38 -1.77 6.86
C GLY A 543 -9.87 -1.68 8.29
N VAL A 544 -10.71 -1.93 9.30
CA VAL A 544 -10.20 -2.11 10.67
C VAL A 544 -9.49 -3.45 10.75
N VAL A 545 -8.26 -3.43 11.24
CA VAL A 545 -7.38 -4.60 11.35
C VAL A 545 -7.11 -4.90 12.81
N PHE A 546 -7.35 -6.14 13.22
CA PHE A 546 -6.99 -6.65 14.54
C PHE A 546 -5.87 -7.67 14.38
N GLU A 547 -4.83 -7.48 15.15
CA GLU A 547 -3.74 -8.43 15.33
C GLU A 547 -3.85 -9.01 16.74
N TYR A 548 -4.18 -10.29 16.82
CA TYR A 548 -4.47 -10.98 18.07
C TYR A 548 -3.43 -12.07 18.32
N ASP A 549 -2.82 -12.04 19.49
CA ASP A 549 -1.95 -13.12 20.00
C ASP A 549 -2.81 -14.33 20.37
N ALA A 550 -2.87 -15.31 19.49
CA ALA A 550 -3.72 -16.50 19.64
C ALA A 550 -3.03 -17.66 20.38
N ASP A 551 -1.72 -17.62 20.58
CA ASP A 551 -0.98 -18.61 21.36
C ASP A 551 -0.96 -18.25 22.86
N GLY A 552 -0.74 -16.96 23.15
CA GLY A 552 -0.61 -16.47 24.52
C GLY A 552 -1.84 -15.75 25.07
N ASP A 553 -2.87 -15.45 24.24
CA ASP A 553 -4.03 -14.64 24.61
C ASP A 553 -3.66 -13.34 25.35
N SER A 554 -2.47 -12.79 25.03
CA SER A 554 -1.80 -11.77 25.85
C SER A 554 -1.86 -10.37 25.26
N SER A 555 -2.09 -10.23 23.95
CA SER A 555 -2.13 -8.93 23.30
C SER A 555 -3.15 -8.87 22.15
N LEU A 556 -3.68 -7.67 21.96
CA LEU A 556 -4.55 -7.31 20.83
C LEU A 556 -4.19 -5.92 20.38
N MET A 557 -3.69 -5.80 19.16
CA MET A 557 -3.48 -4.52 18.50
C MET A 557 -4.62 -4.26 17.53
N VAL A 558 -5.20 -3.06 17.59
CA VAL A 558 -6.26 -2.64 16.68
C VAL A 558 -5.76 -1.46 15.86
N THR A 559 -5.69 -1.64 14.56
CA THR A 559 -5.41 -0.55 13.61
C THR A 559 -6.70 -0.20 12.90
N TYR A 560 -7.14 1.04 13.01
CA TYR A 560 -8.34 1.49 12.31
C TYR A 560 -8.09 2.78 11.54
N PRO A 561 -8.76 2.95 10.40
CA PRO A 561 -8.60 4.11 9.54
C PRO A 561 -9.45 5.31 9.99
N GLU A 562 -9.07 6.52 9.56
CA GLU A 562 -9.84 7.75 9.72
C GLU A 562 -11.17 7.72 8.93
N GLU A 563 -11.16 7.02 7.79
CA GLU A 563 -12.30 6.79 6.89
C GLU A 563 -12.20 5.39 6.29
N ASP A 564 -13.22 4.93 5.58
CA ASP A 564 -13.16 3.64 4.88
C ASP A 564 -11.92 3.53 4.02
N VAL A 565 -11.23 2.38 4.11
CA VAL A 565 -10.06 2.15 3.28
C VAL A 565 -10.46 1.84 1.84
N TYR A 566 -9.71 2.40 0.92
CA TYR A 566 -9.81 2.08 -0.49
C TYR A 566 -8.43 1.79 -1.09
N ALA A 567 -8.44 1.04 -2.16
CA ALA A 567 -7.22 0.66 -2.83
C ALA A 567 -6.79 1.68 -3.89
N ASN A 568 -5.49 1.88 -4.01
CA ASN A 568 -4.88 2.63 -5.09
C ASN A 568 -4.38 1.64 -6.14
N VAL A 569 -5.11 1.52 -7.24
CA VAL A 569 -4.71 0.73 -8.40
C VAL A 569 -4.59 1.65 -9.60
N PHE A 570 -3.52 1.50 -10.36
CA PHE A 570 -3.25 2.32 -11.53
C PHE A 570 -3.08 1.46 -12.77
N VAL A 571 -3.64 1.91 -13.88
CA VAL A 571 -3.32 1.42 -15.21
C VAL A 571 -2.27 2.35 -15.82
N SER A 572 -1.14 1.82 -16.24
CA SER A 572 -0.03 2.61 -16.75
C SER A 572 0.80 1.87 -17.79
N PRO A 573 1.59 2.57 -18.60
CA PRO A 573 2.63 1.91 -19.39
C PRO A 573 3.54 1.05 -18.51
N ALA A 574 3.96 -0.11 -19.02
CA ALA A 574 4.81 -1.03 -18.28
C ALA A 574 6.18 -0.44 -17.92
N GLY A 575 6.75 -0.89 -16.81
CA GLY A 575 8.06 -0.45 -16.33
C GLY A 575 8.03 0.81 -15.44
N LEU A 576 6.85 1.30 -15.10
CA LEU A 576 6.69 2.34 -14.09
C LEU A 576 6.53 1.69 -12.72
N ALA A 577 7.28 2.18 -11.72
CA ALA A 577 7.15 1.71 -10.33
C ALA A 577 6.13 2.54 -9.54
N ALA A 578 5.43 1.90 -8.59
CA ALA A 578 4.54 2.61 -7.68
C ALA A 578 5.31 3.49 -6.70
N LEU A 579 4.75 4.65 -6.45
CA LEU A 579 5.07 5.39 -5.24
C LEU A 579 4.17 4.88 -4.13
N GLY A 580 4.77 4.41 -3.03
CA GLY A 580 4.03 4.03 -1.84
C GLY A 580 3.10 5.17 -1.41
N GLY A 581 1.85 4.81 -1.16
CA GLY A 581 0.77 5.76 -0.98
C GLY A 581 0.95 6.65 0.25
N GLY A 582 1.00 7.92 -0.02
CA GLY A 582 0.77 8.99 0.93
C GLY A 582 -0.11 10.00 0.22
N SER A 583 -1.39 9.98 0.54
CA SER A 583 -2.42 10.80 -0.06
C SER A 583 -2.16 12.28 0.09
N THR A 584 -2.28 13.04 -0.97
CA THR A 584 -3.16 14.24 -0.98
C THR A 584 -3.44 14.62 -2.43
N GLY A 585 -4.70 14.86 -2.72
CA GLY A 585 -5.27 15.11 -4.03
C GLY A 585 -4.54 16.11 -4.90
N GLY A 586 -4.37 15.73 -6.16
CA GLY A 586 -3.86 16.57 -7.23
C GLY A 586 -3.10 15.74 -8.26
N SER A 587 -3.64 15.68 -9.42
CA SER A 587 -3.18 15.04 -10.65
C SER A 587 -1.71 15.30 -11.00
N ASP A 588 -0.78 14.54 -10.46
CA ASP A 588 0.54 14.33 -11.06
C ASP A 588 1.23 13.17 -10.32
N ALA A 589 1.10 11.95 -10.85
CA ALA A 589 1.84 10.81 -10.34
C ALA A 589 3.31 10.92 -10.78
N TYR A 590 4.17 11.28 -9.87
CA TYR A 590 5.61 11.18 -10.09
C TYR A 590 6.06 9.74 -9.88
N VAL A 591 6.73 9.18 -10.89
CA VAL A 591 7.34 7.86 -10.81
C VAL A 591 8.67 7.98 -10.10
N VAL A 592 8.76 7.44 -8.90
CA VAL A 592 10.06 7.16 -8.28
C VAL A 592 10.41 5.71 -8.59
N ASN A 593 11.54 5.50 -9.25
CA ASN A 593 12.08 4.15 -9.39
C ASN A 593 12.29 3.57 -8.00
N SER A 594 11.65 2.45 -7.71
CA SER A 594 11.84 1.74 -6.44
C SER A 594 13.33 1.45 -6.25
N VAL A 595 13.85 1.83 -5.11
CA VAL A 595 15.20 1.43 -4.71
C VAL A 595 15.12 -0.06 -4.37
N GLY A 596 15.53 -0.90 -5.30
CA GLY A 596 15.48 -2.37 -5.13
C GLY A 596 16.20 -2.81 -3.86
N VAL A 597 15.71 -3.85 -3.23
CA VAL A 597 16.34 -4.50 -2.07
C VAL A 597 17.79 -4.85 -2.45
N LYS A 598 18.79 -4.34 -1.70
CA LYS A 598 20.26 -4.40 -1.93
C LYS A 598 20.84 -3.22 -2.74
N LEU A 599 20.13 -2.14 -2.99
CA LEU A 599 20.75 -0.91 -3.52
C LEU A 599 21.38 -0.05 -2.39
N ALA A 600 20.97 -0.22 -1.14
CA ALA A 600 21.70 0.33 0.01
C ALA A 600 22.83 -0.64 0.35
N VAL A 601 24.04 -0.11 0.33
CA VAL A 601 25.27 -0.85 0.65
C VAL A 601 26.07 -0.09 1.69
N LEU A 602 26.89 -0.78 2.44
CA LEU A 602 27.83 -0.13 3.35
C LEU A 602 28.92 0.62 2.55
N ASP A 603 29.46 1.65 3.13
CA ASP A 603 30.57 2.42 2.55
C ASP A 603 31.79 1.54 2.22
N SER A 604 32.05 0.52 3.05
CA SER A 604 33.11 -0.47 2.81
C SER A 604 32.89 -1.33 1.55
N GLU A 605 31.65 -1.47 1.09
CA GLU A 605 31.26 -2.21 -0.12
C GLU A 605 31.20 -1.30 -1.35
N ALA A 606 30.96 0.00 -1.12
CA ALA A 606 30.80 0.99 -2.18
C ALA A 606 32.12 1.40 -2.89
N GLY A 607 33.27 1.10 -2.29
CA GLY A 607 34.60 1.54 -2.80
C GLY A 607 34.93 1.13 -4.23
N SER A 608 34.41 -0.01 -4.70
CA SER A 608 34.62 -0.53 -6.05
C SER A 608 33.49 -0.20 -7.04
N MET A 609 32.40 0.47 -6.59
CA MET A 609 31.26 0.73 -7.43
C MET A 609 31.48 1.97 -8.32
N ASN A 610 31.38 1.79 -9.62
CA ASN A 610 31.41 2.89 -10.59
C ASN A 610 30.00 3.21 -11.10
N LYS A 611 29.15 3.74 -10.18
CA LYS A 611 27.73 4.11 -10.44
C LYS A 611 27.43 5.48 -9.83
N ASN A 612 26.36 6.11 -10.28
CA ASN A 612 25.78 7.23 -9.56
C ASN A 612 25.33 6.73 -8.17
N MET A 613 25.53 7.54 -7.14
CA MET A 613 25.22 7.13 -5.77
C MET A 613 24.73 8.28 -4.91
N ILE A 614 23.95 7.96 -3.90
CA ILE A 614 23.62 8.87 -2.79
C ILE A 614 24.43 8.39 -1.59
N VAL A 615 25.26 9.26 -1.03
CA VAL A 615 26.14 8.98 0.09
C VAL A 615 25.55 9.62 1.33
N VAL A 616 25.11 8.81 2.30
CA VAL A 616 24.44 9.32 3.51
C VAL A 616 25.39 9.23 4.69
N GLY A 617 25.52 10.34 5.41
CA GLY A 617 26.43 10.49 6.56
C GLY A 617 27.70 11.24 6.22
N GLY A 618 28.21 11.99 7.18
CA GLY A 618 29.41 12.80 7.03
C GLY A 618 30.72 11.97 7.10
N PRO A 619 31.88 12.61 6.86
CA PRO A 619 33.20 11.94 6.79
C PRO A 619 33.61 11.17 8.06
N CYS A 620 33.04 11.51 9.21
CA CYS A 620 33.30 10.78 10.45
C CYS A 620 32.62 9.41 10.51
N ALA A 621 31.56 9.20 9.71
CA ALA A 621 30.73 8.00 9.76
C ALA A 621 30.76 7.21 8.46
N ASN A 622 31.20 7.82 7.34
CA ASN A 622 31.14 7.24 6.01
C ASN A 622 32.47 7.50 5.27
N THR A 623 33.16 6.44 4.91
CA THR A 623 34.47 6.52 4.24
C THR A 623 34.39 7.05 2.81
N VAL A 624 33.28 6.81 2.11
CA VAL A 624 33.03 7.41 0.79
C VAL A 624 32.80 8.92 0.92
N ALA A 625 32.10 9.37 1.95
CA ALA A 625 31.96 10.80 2.23
C ALA A 625 33.30 11.45 2.52
N ALA A 626 34.16 10.79 3.28
CA ALA A 626 35.52 11.25 3.52
C ALA A 626 36.32 11.38 2.22
N GLU A 627 36.25 10.38 1.33
CA GLU A 627 36.86 10.42 -0.01
C GLU A 627 36.36 11.60 -0.84
N LEU A 628 35.04 11.82 -0.90
CA LEU A 628 34.43 12.91 -1.67
C LEU A 628 34.85 14.27 -1.17
N MET A 629 35.03 14.44 0.13
CA MET A 629 35.47 15.67 0.77
C MET A 629 36.99 15.83 0.86
N GLY A 630 37.78 14.92 0.21
CA GLY A 630 39.22 15.02 0.13
C GLY A 630 39.95 14.51 1.37
N ASN A 631 39.34 13.66 2.17
CA ASN A 631 39.89 13.08 3.40
C ASN A 631 40.38 14.14 4.41
N PRO A 632 39.50 15.00 4.94
CA PRO A 632 39.92 16.07 5.84
C PRO A 632 40.56 15.50 7.12
N ASP A 633 41.60 16.16 7.62
CA ASP A 633 42.28 15.76 8.87
C ASP A 633 41.34 15.81 10.08
N ASN A 634 40.39 16.73 10.08
CA ASN A 634 39.26 16.78 10.99
C ASN A 634 38.01 16.39 10.24
N CYS A 635 37.48 15.19 10.50
CA CYS A 635 36.30 14.67 9.84
C CYS A 635 35.01 15.48 10.05
N ALA A 636 34.98 16.39 11.03
CA ALA A 636 33.86 17.30 11.28
C ALA A 636 34.06 18.68 10.59
N GLU A 637 35.16 18.86 9.85
CA GLU A 637 35.42 20.12 9.16
C GLU A 637 34.36 20.38 8.08
N GLY A 638 33.80 21.59 8.10
CA GLY A 638 32.73 22.01 7.20
C GLY A 638 31.31 21.73 7.66
N PHE A 639 31.13 21.15 8.86
CA PHE A 639 29.84 20.90 9.46
C PHE A 639 29.63 21.76 10.72
N GLU A 640 28.47 22.38 10.82
CA GLU A 640 28.01 23.14 11.99
C GLU A 640 26.75 22.48 12.55
N GLU A 641 26.64 22.42 13.88
CA GLU A 641 25.45 21.88 14.54
C GLU A 641 24.19 22.67 14.14
N GLY A 642 23.10 21.95 13.84
CA GLY A 642 21.86 22.53 13.30
C GLY A 642 21.90 22.80 11.79
N LYS A 643 22.97 22.37 11.10
CA LYS A 643 23.07 22.51 9.66
C LYS A 643 23.45 21.18 8.99
N ALA A 644 22.92 20.98 7.80
CA ALA A 644 23.28 19.86 6.94
C ALA A 644 23.44 20.31 5.50
N MET A 645 24.06 19.46 4.68
CA MET A 645 24.28 19.75 3.26
C MET A 645 23.76 18.64 2.37
N LEU A 646 23.30 19.04 1.20
CA LEU A 646 23.09 18.23 0.01
C LEU A 646 24.05 18.75 -1.04
N GLN A 647 25.04 17.94 -1.44
CA GLN A 647 26.07 18.39 -2.38
C GLN A 647 26.46 17.33 -3.38
N PHE A 648 26.51 17.70 -4.66
CA PHE A 648 27.00 16.85 -5.73
C PHE A 648 28.52 16.90 -5.82
N PHE A 649 29.10 15.71 -6.07
CA PHE A 649 30.52 15.51 -6.38
C PHE A 649 30.66 14.67 -7.64
N ASP A 650 31.72 14.91 -8.40
CA ASP A 650 32.17 13.98 -9.44
C ASP A 650 33.04 12.88 -8.80
N ARG A 651 32.67 11.64 -9.01
CA ARG A 651 33.44 10.46 -8.60
C ARG A 651 33.70 9.56 -9.80
N ASN A 652 34.87 9.69 -10.40
CA ASN A 652 35.25 8.90 -11.57
C ASN A 652 34.31 9.03 -12.77
N GLY A 653 33.77 10.22 -13.03
CA GLY A 653 32.84 10.50 -14.11
C GLY A 653 31.41 10.05 -13.82
N LYS A 654 31.08 9.80 -12.55
CA LYS A 654 29.74 9.53 -12.04
C LYS A 654 29.35 10.56 -10.99
N SER A 655 28.05 10.81 -10.85
CA SER A 655 27.55 11.72 -9.84
C SER A 655 27.41 11.03 -8.49
N ALA A 656 27.97 11.65 -7.45
CA ALA A 656 27.76 11.27 -6.07
C ALA A 656 27.08 12.42 -5.34
N LEU A 657 25.89 12.19 -4.78
CA LEU A 657 25.16 13.17 -3.95
C LEU A 657 25.44 12.87 -2.48
N LEU A 658 26.15 13.77 -1.82
CA LEU A 658 26.40 13.71 -0.38
C LEU A 658 25.19 14.30 0.38
N VAL A 659 24.71 13.56 1.37
CA VAL A 659 23.66 13.94 2.31
C VAL A 659 24.23 13.84 3.71
N ALA A 660 24.65 14.94 4.31
CA ALA A 660 25.39 14.91 5.57
C ALA A 660 25.12 16.15 6.43
N GLY A 661 25.14 15.98 7.74
CA GLY A 661 25.04 17.04 8.73
C GLY A 661 26.04 16.83 9.86
N ALA A 662 26.15 17.81 10.77
CA ALA A 662 27.01 17.76 11.94
C ALA A 662 26.63 16.61 12.90
N THR A 663 25.33 16.37 13.05
CA THR A 663 24.76 15.30 13.86
C THR A 663 23.97 14.30 13.01
N ALA A 664 23.56 13.19 13.63
CA ALA A 664 22.65 12.22 12.98
C ALA A 664 21.28 12.86 12.67
N ASP A 665 20.81 13.76 13.52
CA ASP A 665 19.54 14.47 13.36
C ASP A 665 19.62 15.48 12.21
N ASP A 666 20.71 16.22 12.09
CA ASP A 666 20.95 17.10 10.95
C ASP A 666 20.98 16.31 9.63
N THR A 667 21.64 15.15 9.63
CA THR A 667 21.69 14.26 8.46
C THR A 667 20.29 13.75 8.09
N ARG A 668 19.45 13.39 9.08
CA ARG A 668 18.05 13.00 8.84
C ARG A 668 17.24 14.15 8.25
N GLY A 669 17.43 15.37 8.76
CA GLY A 669 16.80 16.56 8.21
C GLY A 669 17.15 16.80 6.74
N ALA A 670 18.42 16.66 6.37
CA ALA A 670 18.83 16.74 4.98
C ALA A 670 18.23 15.63 4.10
N ALA A 671 18.17 14.39 4.63
CA ALA A 671 17.55 13.28 3.92
C ALA A 671 16.03 13.51 3.71
N TYR A 672 15.35 14.10 4.69
CA TYR A 672 13.94 14.48 4.57
C TYR A 672 13.72 15.55 3.49
N VAL A 673 14.55 16.61 3.48
CA VAL A 673 14.49 17.66 2.45
C VAL A 673 14.78 17.08 1.06
N LEU A 674 15.74 16.14 0.96
CA LEU A 674 16.00 15.47 -0.31
C LEU A 674 14.81 14.59 -0.75
N ALA A 675 14.18 13.88 0.16
CA ALA A 675 13.01 13.06 -0.14
C ALA A 675 11.83 13.90 -0.67
N LYS A 676 11.73 15.15 -0.22
CA LYS A 676 10.72 16.12 -0.66
C LYS A 676 11.32 17.22 -1.57
N TYR A 677 12.31 16.88 -2.37
CA TYR A 677 13.09 17.86 -3.18
C TYR A 677 12.22 18.76 -4.06
N ALA A 678 11.09 18.27 -4.54
CA ALA A 678 10.16 19.01 -5.37
C ALA A 678 9.45 20.12 -4.58
N ASP A 679 9.09 19.85 -3.32
CA ASP A 679 8.41 20.81 -2.45
C ASP A 679 9.32 21.94 -2.04
N TYR A 680 10.61 21.66 -1.88
CA TYR A 680 11.63 22.65 -1.52
C TYR A 680 12.26 23.37 -2.71
N GLY A 681 11.91 23.00 -3.94
CA GLY A 681 12.43 23.63 -5.15
C GLY A 681 13.97 23.59 -5.26
N LEU A 682 14.59 22.48 -4.84
CA LEU A 682 16.04 22.35 -4.82
C LEU A 682 16.65 22.52 -6.21
N SER A 683 17.71 23.32 -6.30
CA SER A 683 18.41 23.58 -7.56
C SER A 683 19.89 23.89 -7.30
N GLY A 684 20.75 23.60 -8.27
CA GLY A 684 22.21 23.82 -8.19
C GLY A 684 22.98 22.58 -7.70
N ASP A 685 24.30 22.74 -7.50
CA ASP A 685 25.21 21.67 -7.15
C ASP A 685 25.34 21.45 -5.63
N ALA A 686 24.90 22.41 -4.83
CA ALA A 686 24.91 22.34 -3.36
C ALA A 686 23.76 23.12 -2.74
N VAL A 687 23.21 22.57 -1.67
CA VAL A 687 22.15 23.18 -0.85
C VAL A 687 22.52 22.99 0.63
N GLU A 688 22.41 24.07 1.42
CA GLU A 688 22.50 24.02 2.87
C GLU A 688 21.10 23.90 3.45
N VAL A 689 20.88 22.92 4.29
CA VAL A 689 19.65 22.71 5.05
C VAL A 689 19.87 23.26 6.45
N VAL A 690 19.11 24.28 6.83
CA VAL A 690 19.23 24.98 8.12
C VAL A 690 18.05 24.60 9.00
N SER A 691 18.35 24.12 10.20
CA SER A 691 17.42 23.73 11.25
C SER A 691 16.47 22.60 10.88
N ALA A 692 16.81 21.46 11.34
CA ALA A 692 15.87 20.36 11.45
C ALA A 692 15.37 20.28 12.89
N ASP A 693 14.47 21.16 13.29
CA ASP A 693 13.57 20.82 14.38
C ASP A 693 12.54 19.83 13.81
N LEU A 694 12.89 18.54 13.85
CA LEU A 694 12.06 17.45 13.37
C LEU A 694 10.79 17.27 14.22
N SER A 695 10.68 17.97 15.35
CA SER A 695 9.51 17.93 16.22
C SER A 695 8.34 18.81 15.75
N ASN A 696 8.54 19.62 14.69
CA ASN A 696 7.54 20.55 14.13
C ASN A 696 7.33 20.36 12.63
N GLN A 697 7.47 19.14 12.11
CA GLN A 697 7.27 18.85 10.69
C GLN A 697 6.01 18.00 10.51
N ASP A 698 4.85 18.66 10.55
CA ASP A 698 3.61 18.18 9.96
C ASP A 698 3.62 18.39 8.45
#